data_d2720fea26cef7b51c85a33e022feb66
#
_entry.id   d2720fea26cef7b51c85a33e022feb66
#
_cell.length_a   1.000
_cell.length_b   1.000
_cell.length_c   1.000
_cell.angle_alpha   90.00
_cell.angle_beta   90.00
_cell.angle_gamma   90.00
#
_symmetry.space_group_name_H-M   'P 1'
#
loop_
_entity.id
_entity.type
_entity.pdbx_description
1 polymer ?
#
loop_
_entity_poly.entity_id
_entity_poly.type
_entity_poly.pdbx_seq_one_letter_code
_entity_poly.pdbx_strand_id
1 'polypeptide(L)'
;MHILQTSPEKVELRSSESFCTLAYTLTFEGKRRTPCALIIKEASITADFGPLGTIEDRLLDRGNLLVLTRSWNLRQQGSYRLQVAFSYDDQELENKLFIPALWYQDNNKGKGCFPSAERSANWSFLETRMSIPCCAQLSNGQRLFTCASEPATDQRFVASVAPDRHGLIISIPGSEWPYSYQGKQSLVDTSSLALPCLEVPSQGLSYTRTFYLSNQKAGSSLEGYCQFVQQLSELSPKDKTEGIGWEHWFEYKLTRLINLVQNDGNGLAYLLMGEGNGEVQDVYAFTSASFLVKSLQGAQELASLTKYQPKTKALAAARANLATKFSLVDNHLLLAEVAKRIGDFFLQAERSEGVFQDNYDLVNDIWGGYLGIGEHPEFKSMVNSRCNGEAMKQYVLLARTLQKSGMEELSYLSLARRVARFYCEAQLSSGSFGRWWTEKGKPGDIQGTNGAYIGSFFCTLIPLLSDEDPLKADLLSAVHQAYSFYSELAYEGAFYGDTLDADSCDKEAGVALLSFFLDLYDLEHDKRLLESAKLAAQFIVQWIWQFDSFLPPGSELGQRNFRTRGMTSVSVAHHHLDFYGMAIAYEFLRYAHWTGDMFYQEQAKLMIEACRQLVATETDQLGRDETYIGWQPEQLNHTTWEYFNRTHAMQGYYDIDIAWVTVLTLGSYQLILEKFPSMLEE
;
A
#
# COMPACT_ATOMS: atom_id res chain seq x y z
N MET A 1 -27.67 13.82 -21.99
CA MET A 1 -26.90 14.93 -21.39
C MET A 1 -27.39 16.27 -21.95
N HIS A 2 -27.57 17.27 -21.11
CA HIS A 2 -27.90 18.65 -21.50
C HIS A 2 -26.71 19.55 -21.20
N ILE A 3 -26.41 20.45 -22.12
CA ILE A 3 -25.30 21.40 -22.00
C ILE A 3 -25.91 22.81 -22.04
N LEU A 4 -25.72 23.58 -20.98
CA LEU A 4 -26.32 24.93 -20.85
C LEU A 4 -25.19 25.95 -20.56
N GLN A 5 -25.07 26.97 -21.40
CA GLN A 5 -24.20 28.10 -21.10
C GLN A 5 -24.82 28.97 -20.01
N THR A 6 -24.13 29.14 -18.88
CA THR A 6 -24.58 29.91 -17.71
C THR A 6 -23.89 31.29 -17.62
N SER A 7 -22.71 31.42 -18.23
CA SER A 7 -22.02 32.71 -18.35
C SER A 7 -21.07 32.68 -19.59
N PRO A 8 -20.41 33.82 -19.95
CA PRO A 8 -19.45 33.85 -21.04
C PRO A 8 -18.31 32.83 -20.91
N GLU A 9 -18.00 32.37 -19.72
CA GLU A 9 -16.90 31.44 -19.43
C GLU A 9 -17.32 30.15 -18.76
N LYS A 10 -18.64 29.93 -18.51
CA LYS A 10 -19.11 28.76 -17.77
C LYS A 10 -20.21 28.00 -18.49
N VAL A 11 -20.11 26.71 -18.43
CA VAL A 11 -21.08 25.77 -18.96
C VAL A 11 -21.51 24.79 -17.88
N GLU A 12 -22.80 24.60 -17.75
CA GLU A 12 -23.40 23.60 -16.89
C GLU A 12 -23.64 22.32 -17.69
N LEU A 13 -23.19 21.22 -17.16
CA LEU A 13 -23.38 19.88 -17.72
C LEU A 13 -24.39 19.15 -16.84
N ARG A 14 -25.52 18.73 -17.40
CA ARG A 14 -26.56 17.95 -16.72
C ARG A 14 -26.74 16.60 -17.39
N SER A 15 -26.55 15.54 -16.67
CA SER A 15 -27.04 14.20 -17.02
C SER A 15 -28.23 13.84 -16.12
N SER A 16 -28.80 12.63 -16.29
CA SER A 16 -29.90 12.16 -15.43
C SER A 16 -29.54 12.11 -13.94
N GLU A 17 -28.26 11.95 -13.60
CA GLU A 17 -27.79 11.76 -12.23
C GLU A 17 -26.63 12.68 -11.84
N SER A 18 -26.02 13.40 -12.78
CA SER A 18 -24.83 14.22 -12.55
C SER A 18 -25.04 15.66 -13.00
N PHE A 19 -24.58 16.56 -12.16
CA PHE A 19 -24.57 17.99 -12.43
C PHE A 19 -23.20 18.55 -12.08
N CYS A 20 -22.57 19.25 -13.00
CA CYS A 20 -21.36 20.04 -12.70
C CYS A 20 -21.28 21.28 -13.59
N THR A 21 -20.61 22.30 -13.11
CA THR A 21 -20.26 23.48 -13.89
C THR A 21 -18.79 23.42 -14.27
N LEU A 22 -18.51 23.58 -15.55
CA LEU A 22 -17.18 23.60 -16.14
C LEU A 22 -16.81 25.04 -16.51
N ALA A 23 -15.66 25.51 -16.02
CA ALA A 23 -15.16 26.83 -16.36
C ALA A 23 -14.10 26.77 -17.47
N TYR A 24 -14.18 27.72 -18.43
CA TYR A 24 -13.23 27.89 -19.53
C TYR A 24 -12.39 29.13 -19.27
N THR A 25 -11.18 28.91 -18.82
CA THR A 25 -10.18 29.96 -18.58
C THR A 25 -8.82 29.54 -19.06
N LEU A 26 -8.00 30.51 -19.42
CA LEU A 26 -6.63 30.36 -19.87
C LEU A 26 -5.78 31.42 -19.19
N THR A 27 -4.60 31.07 -18.67
CA THR A 27 -3.64 32.08 -18.23
C THR A 27 -2.56 32.25 -19.29
N PHE A 28 -2.34 33.47 -19.74
CA PHE A 28 -1.32 33.82 -20.71
C PHE A 28 -0.51 35.01 -20.18
N GLU A 29 0.80 34.89 -20.15
CA GLU A 29 1.75 35.88 -19.62
C GLU A 29 1.30 36.36 -18.20
N GLY A 30 0.98 35.39 -17.32
CA GLY A 30 0.52 35.63 -15.95
C GLY A 30 -0.88 36.26 -15.83
N LYS A 31 -1.59 36.52 -16.92
CA LYS A 31 -2.91 37.14 -16.91
C LYS A 31 -4.00 36.14 -17.29
N ARG A 32 -5.05 36.04 -16.45
CA ARG A 32 -6.25 35.26 -16.75
C ARG A 32 -6.94 35.81 -18.00
N ARG A 33 -7.37 34.93 -18.88
CA ARG A 33 -8.12 35.20 -20.11
C ARG A 33 -9.43 34.43 -20.08
N THR A 34 -10.49 35.05 -20.56
CA THR A 34 -11.79 34.46 -20.80
C THR A 34 -12.01 34.26 -22.28
N PRO A 35 -12.84 33.29 -22.71
CA PRO A 35 -13.08 33.09 -24.13
C PRO A 35 -13.84 34.27 -24.74
N CYS A 36 -13.55 34.57 -25.99
CA CYS A 36 -14.29 35.53 -26.83
C CYS A 36 -15.66 34.97 -27.22
N ALA A 37 -15.75 33.64 -27.36
CA ALA A 37 -16.99 32.92 -27.68
C ALA A 37 -16.97 31.50 -27.11
N LEU A 38 -18.15 31.01 -26.73
CA LEU A 38 -18.42 29.60 -26.45
C LEU A 38 -19.40 29.07 -27.52
N ILE A 39 -18.97 28.01 -28.22
CA ILE A 39 -19.78 27.34 -29.25
C ILE A 39 -20.15 25.96 -28.71
N ILE A 40 -21.44 25.75 -28.47
CA ILE A 40 -21.97 24.51 -27.90
C ILE A 40 -22.66 23.72 -29.04
N LYS A 41 -22.28 22.45 -29.17
CA LYS A 41 -22.95 21.44 -30.03
C LYS A 41 -23.42 20.28 -29.15
N GLU A 42 -24.15 19.34 -29.73
CA GLU A 42 -24.80 18.24 -29.00
C GLU A 42 -23.93 17.53 -27.96
N ALA A 43 -22.67 17.24 -28.30
CA ALA A 43 -21.71 16.54 -27.41
C ALA A 43 -20.33 17.20 -27.41
N SER A 44 -20.24 18.49 -27.74
CA SER A 44 -18.97 19.21 -27.76
C SER A 44 -19.14 20.69 -27.43
N ILE A 45 -18.07 21.25 -26.88
CA ILE A 45 -17.96 22.66 -26.51
C ILE A 45 -16.65 23.18 -27.06
N THR A 46 -16.67 24.31 -27.77
CA THR A 46 -15.47 25.01 -28.21
C THR A 46 -15.44 26.38 -27.58
N ALA A 47 -14.38 26.65 -26.80
CA ALA A 47 -14.09 27.97 -26.26
C ALA A 47 -13.00 28.62 -27.09
N ASP A 48 -13.32 29.75 -27.75
CA ASP A 48 -12.40 30.50 -28.63
C ASP A 48 -11.75 31.66 -27.86
N PHE A 49 -10.44 31.68 -27.76
CA PHE A 49 -9.65 32.75 -27.13
C PHE A 49 -8.98 33.67 -28.16
N GLY A 50 -9.50 33.71 -29.40
CA GLY A 50 -8.96 34.53 -30.50
C GLY A 50 -7.55 34.11 -30.89
N PRO A 51 -6.58 35.05 -30.92
CA PRO A 51 -5.21 34.72 -31.35
C PRO A 51 -4.50 33.73 -30.41
N LEU A 52 -4.92 33.60 -29.17
CA LEU A 52 -4.31 32.66 -28.21
C LEU A 52 -4.60 31.21 -28.54
N GLY A 53 -5.75 30.91 -29.17
CA GLY A 53 -6.11 29.55 -29.55
C GLY A 53 -7.50 29.11 -29.11
N THR A 54 -7.74 27.81 -29.05
CA THR A 54 -9.03 27.22 -28.68
C THR A 54 -8.87 26.16 -27.61
N ILE A 55 -9.94 25.97 -26.80
CA ILE A 55 -10.17 24.78 -25.97
C ILE A 55 -11.37 24.05 -26.55
N GLU A 56 -11.21 22.77 -26.86
CA GLU A 56 -12.26 21.94 -27.43
C GLU A 56 -12.54 20.74 -26.52
N ASP A 57 -13.77 20.63 -26.05
CA ASP A 57 -14.23 19.51 -25.23
C ASP A 57 -15.13 18.58 -26.04
N ARG A 58 -14.90 17.28 -25.91
CA ARG A 58 -15.82 16.23 -26.35
C ARG A 58 -16.33 15.50 -25.14
N LEU A 59 -17.63 15.29 -25.09
CA LEU A 59 -18.33 14.71 -23.96
C LEU A 59 -18.96 13.38 -24.33
N LEU A 60 -18.75 12.35 -23.49
CA LEU A 60 -19.35 11.04 -23.64
C LEU A 60 -20.02 10.67 -22.32
N ASP A 61 -21.35 10.60 -22.34
CA ASP A 61 -22.17 10.20 -21.20
C ASP A 61 -22.27 8.66 -21.13
N ARG A 62 -21.80 8.08 -20.01
CA ARG A 62 -21.85 6.66 -19.69
C ARG A 62 -22.75 6.38 -18.48
N GLY A 63 -23.77 7.19 -18.26
CA GLY A 63 -24.68 7.11 -17.13
C GLY A 63 -24.07 7.73 -15.87
N ASN A 64 -23.50 6.92 -15.00
CA ASN A 64 -22.88 7.42 -13.76
C ASN A 64 -21.47 8.00 -13.95
N LEU A 65 -20.91 7.92 -15.14
CA LEU A 65 -19.58 8.41 -15.49
C LEU A 65 -19.65 9.27 -16.75
N LEU A 66 -19.25 10.52 -16.63
CA LEU A 66 -19.07 11.42 -17.76
C LEU A 66 -17.60 11.48 -18.14
N VAL A 67 -17.28 11.09 -19.39
CA VAL A 67 -15.93 11.18 -19.94
C VAL A 67 -15.82 12.48 -20.73
N LEU A 68 -14.87 13.34 -20.37
CA LEU A 68 -14.58 14.62 -21.00
C LEU A 68 -13.17 14.58 -21.60
N THR A 69 -13.05 14.63 -22.92
CA THR A 69 -11.77 14.77 -23.61
C THR A 69 -11.58 16.23 -23.99
N ARG A 70 -10.60 16.89 -23.37
CA ARG A 70 -10.25 18.29 -23.60
C ARG A 70 -9.00 18.41 -24.43
N SER A 71 -9.07 19.19 -25.52
CA SER A 71 -7.93 19.56 -26.36
C SER A 71 -7.68 21.07 -26.27
N TRP A 72 -6.45 21.44 -25.98
CA TRP A 72 -5.94 22.82 -26.05
C TRP A 72 -5.15 22.96 -27.34
N ASN A 73 -5.56 23.91 -28.19
CA ASN A 73 -4.87 24.25 -29.44
C ASN A 73 -4.34 25.67 -29.30
N LEU A 74 -3.12 25.82 -28.75
CA LEU A 74 -2.47 27.10 -28.45
C LEU A 74 -1.71 27.56 -29.68
N ARG A 75 -1.96 28.81 -30.12
CA ARG A 75 -1.42 29.34 -31.38
C ARG A 75 -0.37 30.42 -31.18
N GLN A 76 -0.52 31.24 -30.17
CA GLN A 76 0.40 32.34 -29.90
C GLN A 76 1.60 31.87 -29.09
N GLN A 77 2.80 32.25 -29.50
CA GLN A 77 4.01 32.03 -28.71
C GLN A 77 3.92 32.75 -27.35
N GLY A 78 4.36 32.10 -26.27
CA GLY A 78 4.43 32.69 -24.93
C GLY A 78 4.21 31.68 -23.81
N SER A 79 4.06 32.21 -22.62
CA SER A 79 3.97 31.46 -21.38
C SER A 79 2.52 31.24 -20.98
N TYR A 80 2.12 29.99 -20.84
CA TYR A 80 0.74 29.58 -20.54
C TYR A 80 0.63 28.80 -19.25
N ARG A 81 -0.51 28.89 -18.59
CA ARG A 81 -0.96 27.93 -17.57
C ARG A 81 -2.38 27.49 -17.92
N LEU A 82 -2.55 26.18 -18.06
CA LEU A 82 -3.84 25.58 -18.38
C LEU A 82 -4.53 25.19 -17.08
N GLN A 83 -5.82 25.46 -17.01
CA GLN A 83 -6.64 25.10 -15.84
C GLN A 83 -7.94 24.46 -16.29
N VAL A 84 -8.36 23.45 -15.54
CA VAL A 84 -9.69 22.86 -15.64
C VAL A 84 -10.32 23.00 -14.26
N ALA A 85 -11.38 23.80 -14.18
CA ALA A 85 -12.11 24.00 -12.94
C ALA A 85 -13.50 23.39 -13.07
N PHE A 86 -13.81 22.47 -12.18
CA PHE A 86 -15.09 21.82 -12.04
C PHE A 86 -15.75 22.33 -10.74
N SER A 87 -16.98 22.75 -10.79
CA SER A 87 -17.76 23.08 -9.61
C SER A 87 -19.14 22.43 -9.66
N TYR A 88 -19.71 22.19 -8.50
CA TYR A 88 -21.07 21.73 -8.35
C TYR A 88 -21.78 22.63 -7.33
N ASP A 89 -23.03 22.91 -7.61
CA ASP A 89 -23.84 23.81 -6.81
C ASP A 89 -24.62 23.00 -5.76
N ASP A 90 -23.88 22.54 -4.74
CA ASP A 90 -24.48 21.92 -3.58
C ASP A 90 -24.10 22.75 -2.35
N GLN A 91 -25.04 23.50 -1.83
CA GLN A 91 -24.85 24.40 -0.66
C GLN A 91 -24.69 23.61 0.65
N GLU A 92 -24.91 22.29 0.62
CA GLU A 92 -24.86 21.40 1.79
C GLU A 92 -23.54 20.60 1.91
N LEU A 93 -22.47 21.02 1.25
CA LEU A 93 -21.20 20.33 1.34
C LEU A 93 -20.55 20.51 2.72
N GLU A 94 -20.59 19.48 3.52
CA GLU A 94 -19.48 19.26 4.42
C GLU A 94 -18.25 18.98 3.55
N ASN A 95 -17.25 19.87 3.59
CA ASN A 95 -16.02 19.76 2.79
C ASN A 95 -15.15 18.56 3.22
N LYS A 96 -15.67 17.35 3.08
CA LYS A 96 -14.87 16.13 3.28
C LYS A 96 -14.11 15.83 2.00
N LEU A 97 -12.95 16.44 1.91
CA LEU A 97 -12.01 16.20 0.83
C LEU A 97 -11.48 14.77 0.91
N PHE A 98 -11.37 14.13 -0.25
CA PHE A 98 -10.74 12.84 -0.42
C PHE A 98 -9.81 12.86 -1.65
N ILE A 99 -8.55 12.49 -1.46
CA ILE A 99 -7.56 12.31 -2.53
C ILE A 99 -6.92 10.93 -2.31
N PRO A 100 -7.08 9.99 -3.25
CA PRO A 100 -6.65 8.61 -3.03
C PRO A 100 -5.15 8.50 -2.78
N ALA A 101 -4.77 7.69 -1.79
CA ALA A 101 -3.42 7.47 -1.26
C ALA A 101 -2.75 8.70 -0.64
N LEU A 102 -3.45 9.81 -0.44
CA LEU A 102 -2.83 11.06 -0.04
C LEU A 102 -3.61 11.86 1.01
N TRP A 103 -4.93 11.92 0.90
CA TRP A 103 -5.76 12.70 1.80
C TRP A 103 -7.05 11.97 2.15
N TYR A 104 -7.15 11.59 3.42
CA TYR A 104 -8.30 10.88 3.95
C TYR A 104 -8.62 11.38 5.35
N GLN A 105 -9.88 11.79 5.60
CA GLN A 105 -10.34 12.36 6.88
C GLN A 105 -9.39 13.46 7.41
N ASP A 106 -9.01 14.40 6.53
CA ASP A 106 -8.13 15.53 6.83
C ASP A 106 -6.72 15.14 7.32
N ASN A 107 -6.37 13.87 7.26
CA ASN A 107 -5.13 13.30 7.81
C ASN A 107 -4.87 13.71 9.27
N ASN A 108 -5.93 13.80 10.09
CA ASN A 108 -5.85 14.26 11.48
C ASN A 108 -5.58 13.12 12.47
N LYS A 109 -5.42 11.89 12.00
CA LYS A 109 -5.06 10.73 12.82
C LYS A 109 -3.57 10.48 12.76
N GLY A 110 -3.00 10.07 13.92
CA GLY A 110 -1.57 9.81 14.05
C GLY A 110 -0.75 11.02 14.43
N LYS A 111 0.59 10.87 14.39
CA LYS A 111 1.59 11.87 14.78
C LYS A 111 2.70 11.90 13.76
N GLY A 112 3.22 13.06 13.45
CA GLY A 112 4.34 13.19 12.50
C GLY A 112 4.26 14.43 11.64
N CYS A 113 5.15 14.50 10.66
CA CYS A 113 5.23 15.62 9.73
C CYS A 113 4.79 15.15 8.34
N PHE A 114 3.50 15.20 8.08
CA PHE A 114 2.89 14.85 6.80
C PHE A 114 1.77 15.85 6.44
N PRO A 115 1.27 15.88 5.19
CA PRO A 115 0.15 16.75 4.81
C PRO A 115 -1.08 16.49 5.66
N SER A 116 -1.63 17.54 6.29
CA SER A 116 -2.85 17.44 7.10
C SER A 116 -3.59 18.78 7.17
N ALA A 117 -4.87 18.77 7.54
CA ALA A 117 -5.66 19.97 7.72
C ALA A 117 -5.16 20.84 8.88
N GLU A 118 -4.54 20.27 9.89
CA GLU A 118 -3.91 21.02 10.98
C GLU A 118 -2.78 21.94 10.50
N ARG A 119 -2.07 21.56 9.42
CA ARG A 119 -0.95 22.32 8.87
C ARG A 119 -1.39 23.37 7.87
N SER A 120 -2.40 23.09 7.06
CA SER A 120 -3.00 24.04 6.13
C SER A 120 -4.40 23.57 5.73
N ALA A 121 -5.31 24.53 5.62
CA ALA A 121 -6.66 24.25 5.11
C ALA A 121 -6.69 24.05 3.58
N ASN A 122 -5.66 24.51 2.87
CA ASN A 122 -5.60 24.44 1.42
C ASN A 122 -4.29 23.79 0.97
N TRP A 123 -4.40 22.81 0.10
CA TRP A 123 -3.27 22.09 -0.47
C TRP A 123 -3.44 21.95 -1.98
N SER A 124 -2.31 21.96 -2.67
CA SER A 124 -2.19 21.52 -4.06
C SER A 124 -1.16 20.43 -4.14
N PHE A 125 -1.50 19.30 -4.75
CA PHE A 125 -0.63 18.13 -4.85
C PHE A 125 -0.39 17.78 -6.31
N LEU A 126 0.82 17.37 -6.65
CA LEU A 126 1.12 16.80 -7.97
C LEU A 126 0.36 15.49 -8.17
N GLU A 127 -0.10 15.25 -9.38
CA GLU A 127 -0.80 14.02 -9.76
C GLU A 127 0.01 12.75 -9.54
N THR A 128 1.34 12.85 -9.55
CA THR A 128 2.26 11.73 -9.27
C THR A 128 2.22 11.28 -7.81
N ARG A 129 1.54 12.01 -6.93
CA ARG A 129 1.34 11.65 -5.51
C ARG A 129 0.13 10.76 -5.28
N MET A 130 -0.73 10.55 -6.27
CA MET A 130 -2.04 9.94 -6.13
C MET A 130 -2.10 8.61 -6.85
N SER A 131 -2.81 7.65 -6.29
CA SER A 131 -3.02 6.35 -6.95
C SER A 131 -3.90 6.47 -8.21
N ILE A 132 -4.72 7.51 -8.27
CA ILE A 132 -5.37 8.07 -9.46
C ILE A 132 -5.21 9.59 -9.37
N PRO A 133 -4.86 10.32 -10.45
CA PRO A 133 -4.96 11.78 -10.47
C PRO A 133 -6.40 12.22 -10.25
N CYS A 134 -6.82 12.31 -8.99
CA CYS A 134 -8.22 12.40 -8.59
C CYS A 134 -8.37 13.27 -7.34
N CYS A 135 -9.48 13.95 -7.30
CA CYS A 135 -9.99 14.58 -6.10
C CYS A 135 -11.49 14.32 -6.00
N ALA A 136 -11.97 14.07 -4.80
CA ALA A 136 -13.38 13.84 -4.56
C ALA A 136 -13.86 14.59 -3.32
N GLN A 137 -15.15 14.88 -3.27
CA GLN A 137 -15.80 15.53 -2.12
C GLN A 137 -17.13 14.83 -1.83
N LEU A 138 -17.35 14.51 -0.57
CA LEU A 138 -18.57 13.87 -0.09
C LEU A 138 -19.55 14.96 0.39
N SER A 139 -20.78 14.96 -0.15
CA SER A 139 -21.86 15.86 0.28
C SER A 139 -22.71 15.20 1.34
N ASN A 140 -22.73 15.75 2.56
CA ASN A 140 -23.58 15.32 3.70
C ASN A 140 -23.74 13.79 3.86
N GLY A 141 -22.69 13.00 3.48
CA GLY A 141 -22.69 11.55 3.55
C GLY A 141 -23.64 10.85 2.57
N GLN A 142 -24.10 11.52 1.50
CA GLN A 142 -25.08 10.94 0.58
C GLN A 142 -24.59 10.80 -0.87
N ARG A 143 -23.67 11.65 -1.32
CA ARG A 143 -23.15 11.62 -2.70
C ARG A 143 -21.68 11.96 -2.71
N LEU A 144 -20.89 11.20 -3.47
CA LEU A 144 -19.50 11.50 -3.76
C LEU A 144 -19.39 12.10 -5.17
N PHE A 145 -18.96 13.35 -5.23
CA PHE A 145 -18.52 13.96 -6.48
C PHE A 145 -17.03 13.65 -6.68
N THR A 146 -16.69 13.05 -7.81
CA THR A 146 -15.33 12.65 -8.14
C THR A 146 -14.92 13.27 -9.46
N CYS A 147 -13.74 13.87 -9.49
CA CYS A 147 -13.08 14.31 -10.70
C CYS A 147 -11.69 13.66 -10.77
N ALA A 148 -11.46 12.88 -11.81
CA ALA A 148 -10.17 12.27 -12.08
C ALA A 148 -9.69 12.61 -13.49
N SER A 149 -8.40 12.40 -13.77
CA SER A 149 -7.86 12.51 -15.12
C SER A 149 -6.93 11.36 -15.43
N GLU A 150 -6.71 11.10 -16.72
CA GLU A 150 -5.55 10.32 -17.13
C GLU A 150 -4.28 11.03 -16.67
N PRO A 151 -3.23 10.30 -16.23
CA PRO A 151 -1.94 10.91 -15.91
C PRO A 151 -1.24 11.46 -17.16
N ALA A 152 -0.36 12.42 -16.95
CA ALA A 152 0.49 12.92 -18.01
C ALA A 152 1.51 11.85 -18.46
N THR A 153 1.81 11.84 -19.76
CA THR A 153 2.90 11.02 -20.35
C THR A 153 4.17 11.82 -20.62
N ASP A 154 4.13 13.13 -20.38
CA ASP A 154 5.23 14.08 -20.57
C ASP A 154 5.30 15.02 -19.37
N GLN A 155 6.50 15.21 -18.83
CA GLN A 155 6.76 16.04 -17.64
C GLN A 155 6.19 17.46 -17.75
N ARG A 156 6.18 18.05 -18.93
CA ARG A 156 5.65 19.40 -19.18
C ARG A 156 4.17 19.53 -18.83
N PHE A 157 3.43 18.40 -18.85
CA PHE A 157 1.99 18.36 -18.64
C PHE A 157 1.58 17.69 -17.33
N VAL A 158 2.55 17.31 -16.48
CA VAL A 158 2.25 16.82 -15.13
C VAL A 158 1.41 17.87 -14.42
N ALA A 159 0.22 17.44 -13.96
CA ALA A 159 -0.75 18.34 -13.35
C ALA A 159 -0.62 18.39 -11.83
N SER A 160 -1.23 19.42 -11.25
CA SER A 160 -1.58 19.41 -9.83
C SER A 160 -3.09 19.50 -9.65
N VAL A 161 -3.55 18.90 -8.56
CA VAL A 161 -4.95 18.90 -8.13
C VAL A 161 -5.07 19.69 -6.84
N ALA A 162 -6.03 20.60 -6.79
CA ALA A 162 -6.36 21.39 -5.61
C ALA A 162 -7.87 21.42 -5.39
N PRO A 163 -8.36 21.34 -4.13
CA PRO A 163 -9.74 21.64 -3.84
C PRO A 163 -9.99 23.15 -4.02
N ASP A 164 -11.18 23.49 -4.47
CA ASP A 164 -11.75 24.83 -4.39
C ASP A 164 -12.98 24.79 -3.48
N ARG A 165 -13.44 25.92 -3.02
CA ARG A 165 -14.54 26.04 -2.05
C ARG A 165 -15.82 25.29 -2.49
N HIS A 166 -16.04 25.19 -3.82
CA HIS A 166 -17.22 24.55 -4.41
C HIS A 166 -16.86 23.58 -5.54
N GLY A 167 -15.62 23.02 -5.52
CA GLY A 167 -15.20 22.13 -6.57
C GLY A 167 -13.72 21.84 -6.56
N LEU A 168 -13.17 21.61 -7.75
CA LEU A 168 -11.82 21.13 -7.95
C LEU A 168 -11.14 21.91 -9.07
N ILE A 169 -9.84 22.16 -8.90
CA ILE A 169 -9.00 22.77 -9.92
C ILE A 169 -7.86 21.83 -10.26
N ILE A 170 -7.73 21.51 -11.55
CA ILE A 170 -6.56 20.83 -12.11
C ILE A 170 -5.75 21.85 -12.88
N SER A 171 -4.48 22.04 -12.51
CA SER A 171 -3.58 23.02 -13.12
C SER A 171 -2.45 22.30 -13.86
N ILE A 172 -2.11 22.77 -15.08
CA ILE A 172 -1.06 22.21 -15.96
C ILE A 172 -0.17 23.36 -16.46
N PRO A 173 1.15 23.36 -16.23
CA PRO A 173 1.87 22.44 -15.35
C PRO A 173 1.44 22.58 -13.88
N GLY A 174 1.60 21.49 -13.13
CA GLY A 174 1.24 21.42 -11.70
C GLY A 174 2.33 21.95 -10.77
N SER A 175 1.94 22.32 -9.58
CA SER A 175 2.84 22.67 -8.46
C SER A 175 2.27 22.22 -7.14
N GLU A 176 3.14 21.91 -6.18
CA GLU A 176 2.74 21.66 -4.79
C GLU A 176 2.71 22.97 -4.01
N TRP A 177 1.70 23.12 -3.15
CA TRP A 177 1.50 24.31 -2.35
C TRP A 177 0.60 24.00 -1.13
N PRO A 178 0.78 24.57 0.06
CA PRO A 178 1.85 25.51 0.42
C PRO A 178 3.17 24.82 0.76
N TYR A 179 3.18 23.50 0.84
CA TYR A 179 4.36 22.70 1.12
C TYR A 179 4.49 21.56 0.12
N SER A 180 5.74 21.11 -0.11
CA SER A 180 6.07 19.81 -0.68
C SER A 180 6.60 18.92 0.42
N TYR A 181 6.10 17.69 0.51
CA TYR A 181 6.66 16.68 1.39
C TYR A 181 7.99 16.19 0.81
N GLN A 182 9.00 16.18 1.65
CA GLN A 182 10.32 15.68 1.28
C GLN A 182 10.70 14.64 2.31
N GLY A 183 11.01 13.46 1.98
CA GLY A 183 11.30 12.32 2.86
C GLY A 183 11.80 12.62 4.30
N LYS A 184 11.96 11.65 5.14
CA LYS A 184 12.27 11.82 6.58
C LYS A 184 11.27 12.71 7.31
N GLN A 185 10.00 12.64 6.94
CA GLN A 185 8.91 13.39 7.56
C GLN A 185 9.14 14.92 7.60
N SER A 186 9.66 15.48 6.52
CA SER A 186 9.86 16.92 6.39
C SER A 186 8.92 17.56 5.37
N LEU A 187 8.45 18.77 5.67
CA LEU A 187 7.68 19.61 4.74
C LEU A 187 8.53 20.84 4.37
N VAL A 188 8.72 21.03 3.07
CA VAL A 188 9.43 22.18 2.51
C VAL A 188 8.41 23.22 2.08
N ASP A 189 8.57 24.46 2.58
CA ASP A 189 7.71 25.59 2.20
C ASP A 189 7.89 25.96 0.70
N THR A 190 6.83 25.84 -0.05
CA THR A 190 6.77 26.17 -1.48
C THR A 190 5.89 27.40 -1.76
N SER A 191 5.35 28.03 -0.72
CA SER A 191 4.37 29.13 -0.86
C SER A 191 4.89 30.35 -1.61
N SER A 192 6.19 30.58 -1.59
CA SER A 192 6.87 31.71 -2.29
C SER A 192 7.38 31.34 -3.67
N LEU A 193 7.28 30.09 -4.11
CA LEU A 193 7.76 29.68 -5.42
C LEU A 193 6.87 30.20 -6.54
N ALA A 194 7.48 30.59 -7.65
CA ALA A 194 6.73 30.97 -8.85
C ALA A 194 5.96 29.75 -9.40
N LEU A 195 4.72 29.98 -9.80
CA LEU A 195 3.92 28.92 -10.42
C LEU A 195 4.54 28.53 -11.77
N PRO A 196 4.69 27.24 -12.07
CA PRO A 196 5.25 26.79 -13.33
C PRO A 196 4.35 27.17 -14.51
N CYS A 197 4.97 27.42 -15.66
CA CYS A 197 4.29 27.77 -16.90
C CYS A 197 4.73 26.83 -18.03
N LEU A 198 3.84 26.67 -19.01
CA LEU A 198 4.07 25.93 -20.24
C LEU A 198 4.53 26.91 -21.32
N GLU A 199 5.75 26.78 -21.79
CA GLU A 199 6.26 27.58 -22.87
C GLU A 199 5.76 27.04 -24.22
N VAL A 200 5.00 27.86 -24.93
CA VAL A 200 4.44 27.55 -26.25
C VAL A 200 5.31 28.16 -27.32
N PRO A 201 5.88 27.35 -28.24
CA PRO A 201 6.74 27.83 -29.30
C PRO A 201 5.95 28.56 -30.42
N SER A 202 6.65 29.20 -31.36
CA SER A 202 6.04 29.97 -32.45
C SER A 202 5.15 29.16 -33.40
N GLN A 203 5.41 27.84 -33.51
CA GLN A 203 4.56 26.91 -34.28
C GLN A 203 3.27 26.52 -33.55
N GLY A 204 3.08 26.99 -32.35
CA GLY A 204 1.95 26.59 -31.50
C GLY A 204 2.17 25.27 -30.77
N LEU A 205 1.17 24.85 -29.99
CA LEU A 205 1.16 23.60 -29.24
C LEU A 205 -0.26 23.06 -29.17
N SER A 206 -0.42 21.77 -29.44
CA SER A 206 -1.66 21.03 -29.16
C SER A 206 -1.42 20.02 -28.06
N TYR A 207 -2.35 19.96 -27.10
CA TYR A 207 -2.34 19.00 -26.01
C TYR A 207 -3.76 18.49 -25.73
N THR A 208 -3.91 17.20 -25.52
CA THR A 208 -5.21 16.58 -25.23
C THR A 208 -5.11 15.75 -23.94
N ARG A 209 -6.16 15.83 -23.12
CA ARG A 209 -6.27 15.06 -21.88
C ARG A 209 -7.71 14.62 -21.62
N THR A 210 -7.87 13.42 -21.09
CA THR A 210 -9.17 12.85 -20.70
C THR A 210 -9.40 13.05 -19.21
N PHE A 211 -10.64 13.44 -18.86
CA PHE A 211 -11.13 13.59 -17.50
C PHE A 211 -12.36 12.71 -17.30
N TYR A 212 -12.52 12.24 -16.08
CA TYR A 212 -13.61 11.36 -15.66
C TYR A 212 -14.36 12.02 -14.51
N LEU A 213 -15.64 12.29 -14.71
CA LEU A 213 -16.49 12.95 -13.73
C LEU A 213 -17.58 12.00 -13.30
N SER A 214 -17.79 11.87 -11.98
CA SER A 214 -18.82 11.02 -11.40
C SER A 214 -19.49 11.76 -10.24
N ASN A 215 -20.79 11.50 -10.04
CA ASN A 215 -21.56 12.00 -8.92
C ASN A 215 -22.48 10.88 -8.42
N GLN A 216 -21.97 10.04 -7.53
CA GLN A 216 -22.62 8.80 -7.12
C GLN A 216 -23.23 8.90 -5.74
N LYS A 217 -24.34 8.19 -5.50
CA LYS A 217 -24.83 7.96 -4.15
C LYS A 217 -23.83 7.09 -3.41
N ALA A 218 -23.38 7.54 -2.24
CA ALA A 218 -22.43 6.82 -1.41
C ALA A 218 -22.62 7.20 0.05
N GLY A 219 -22.54 6.22 0.94
CA GLY A 219 -22.57 6.41 2.39
C GLY A 219 -21.24 6.93 2.95
N SER A 220 -20.14 6.74 2.20
CA SER A 220 -18.82 7.23 2.55
C SER A 220 -17.98 7.55 1.30
N SER A 221 -16.89 8.31 1.48
CA SER A 221 -15.95 8.58 0.39
C SER A 221 -15.29 7.31 -0.15
N LEU A 222 -15.01 6.33 0.70
CA LEU A 222 -14.41 5.04 0.31
C LEU A 222 -15.37 4.20 -0.54
N GLU A 223 -16.64 4.11 -0.15
CA GLU A 223 -17.66 3.40 -0.93
C GLU A 223 -17.83 4.02 -2.32
N GLY A 224 -18.02 5.34 -2.39
CA GLY A 224 -18.16 6.04 -3.66
C GLY A 224 -16.91 5.96 -4.53
N TYR A 225 -15.74 5.98 -3.92
CA TYR A 225 -14.47 5.80 -4.63
C TYR A 225 -14.33 4.39 -5.21
N CYS A 226 -14.68 3.33 -4.48
CA CYS A 226 -14.68 1.97 -5.01
C CYS A 226 -15.64 1.82 -6.19
N GLN A 227 -16.85 2.39 -6.11
CA GLN A 227 -17.79 2.40 -7.24
C GLN A 227 -17.20 3.15 -8.46
N PHE A 228 -16.49 4.27 -8.23
CA PHE A 228 -15.82 5.02 -9.28
C PHE A 228 -14.68 4.20 -9.93
N VAL A 229 -13.82 3.55 -9.12
CA VAL A 229 -12.74 2.69 -9.63
C VAL A 229 -13.30 1.53 -10.45
N GLN A 230 -14.39 0.91 -10.02
CA GLN A 230 -15.06 -0.16 -10.76
C GLN A 230 -15.51 0.31 -12.14
N GLN A 231 -16.17 1.47 -12.24
CA GLN A 231 -16.59 2.05 -13.53
C GLN A 231 -15.40 2.43 -14.41
N LEU A 232 -14.33 2.94 -13.80
CA LEU A 232 -13.12 3.33 -14.51
C LEU A 232 -12.40 2.09 -15.09
N SER A 233 -12.38 0.97 -14.37
CA SER A 233 -11.76 -0.28 -14.82
C SER A 233 -12.41 -0.87 -16.06
N GLU A 234 -13.71 -0.60 -16.29
CA GLU A 234 -14.43 -1.00 -17.51
C GLU A 234 -13.97 -0.24 -18.77
N LEU A 235 -13.41 0.97 -18.58
CA LEU A 235 -12.95 1.85 -19.66
C LEU A 235 -11.44 1.75 -19.91
N SER A 236 -10.68 1.31 -18.90
CA SER A 236 -9.22 1.27 -18.99
C SER A 236 -8.74 0.11 -19.86
N PRO A 237 -7.67 0.30 -20.65
CA PRO A 237 -7.02 -0.79 -21.37
C PRO A 237 -6.61 -1.90 -20.39
N LYS A 238 -6.90 -3.15 -20.77
CA LYS A 238 -6.49 -4.33 -19.96
C LYS A 238 -5.08 -4.80 -20.35
N ASP A 239 -4.14 -3.87 -20.51
CA ASP A 239 -2.77 -4.21 -20.84
C ASP A 239 -2.16 -4.95 -19.64
N LYS A 240 -1.57 -6.11 -19.92
CA LYS A 240 -0.85 -6.89 -18.92
C LYS A 240 0.47 -6.19 -18.59
N THR A 241 0.85 -6.21 -17.32
CA THR A 241 2.20 -5.84 -16.91
C THR A 241 3.17 -6.93 -17.33
N GLU A 242 4.24 -6.59 -18.03
CA GLU A 242 5.28 -7.52 -18.37
C GLU A 242 6.10 -7.88 -17.12
N GLY A 243 6.40 -9.15 -16.94
CA GLY A 243 7.17 -9.68 -15.83
C GLY A 243 7.70 -11.07 -16.17
N ILE A 244 8.56 -11.61 -15.32
CA ILE A 244 9.07 -12.97 -15.50
C ILE A 244 7.95 -14.00 -15.25
N GLY A 245 8.02 -15.17 -15.92
CA GLY A 245 7.06 -16.26 -15.71
C GLY A 245 7.03 -16.74 -14.26
N TRP A 246 5.85 -17.13 -13.78
CA TRP A 246 5.60 -17.44 -12.37
C TRP A 246 6.52 -18.52 -11.81
N GLU A 247 6.88 -19.53 -12.62
CA GLU A 247 7.78 -20.59 -12.18
C GLU A 247 9.18 -20.06 -11.87
N HIS A 248 9.74 -19.21 -12.74
CA HIS A 248 11.03 -18.57 -12.51
C HIS A 248 10.96 -17.55 -11.38
N TRP A 249 9.88 -16.78 -11.32
CA TRP A 249 9.62 -15.83 -10.23
C TRP A 249 9.69 -16.52 -8.86
N PHE A 250 8.97 -17.63 -8.72
CA PHE A 250 8.94 -18.42 -7.50
C PHE A 250 10.32 -18.95 -7.13
N GLU A 251 11.03 -19.56 -8.09
CA GLU A 251 12.36 -20.12 -7.82
C GLU A 251 13.40 -19.05 -7.46
N TYR A 252 13.35 -17.90 -8.10
CA TYR A 252 14.26 -16.80 -7.76
C TYR A 252 13.92 -16.24 -6.36
N LYS A 253 12.65 -16.04 -6.04
CA LYS A 253 12.26 -15.61 -4.68
C LYS A 253 12.70 -16.61 -3.61
N LEU A 254 12.53 -17.91 -3.86
CA LEU A 254 13.01 -18.97 -2.96
C LEU A 254 14.55 -18.98 -2.87
N THR A 255 15.25 -18.73 -3.96
CA THR A 255 16.71 -18.57 -3.97
C THR A 255 17.13 -17.44 -3.04
N ARG A 256 16.48 -16.27 -3.13
CA ARG A 256 16.77 -15.13 -2.25
C ARG A 256 16.49 -15.46 -0.78
N LEU A 257 15.36 -16.06 -0.49
CA LEU A 257 15.03 -16.49 0.87
C LEU A 257 16.12 -17.38 1.47
N ILE A 258 16.58 -18.37 0.71
CA ILE A 258 17.66 -19.29 1.14
C ILE A 258 18.97 -18.54 1.36
N ASN A 259 19.33 -17.60 0.49
CA ASN A 259 20.57 -16.82 0.61
C ASN A 259 20.56 -15.89 1.84
N LEU A 260 19.38 -15.44 2.28
CA LEU A 260 19.24 -14.62 3.50
C LEU A 260 19.44 -15.42 4.79
N VAL A 261 19.38 -16.76 4.76
CA VAL A 261 19.56 -17.59 5.96
C VAL A 261 21.01 -17.55 6.43
N GLN A 262 21.21 -17.24 7.71
CA GLN A 262 22.52 -17.24 8.37
C GLN A 262 22.57 -18.26 9.50
N ASN A 263 23.80 -18.74 9.78
CA ASN A 263 24.10 -19.58 10.93
C ASN A 263 24.61 -18.67 12.08
N ASP A 264 24.07 -18.85 13.28
CA ASP A 264 24.48 -18.09 14.48
C ASP A 264 25.84 -18.52 15.06
N GLY A 265 26.47 -19.54 14.47
CA GLY A 265 27.73 -20.15 14.97
C GLY A 265 27.53 -21.25 16.01
N ASN A 266 26.33 -21.39 16.58
CA ASN A 266 25.97 -22.40 17.57
C ASN A 266 25.04 -23.48 17.01
N GLY A 267 24.75 -23.41 15.72
CA GLY A 267 23.92 -24.38 15.00
C GLY A 267 22.45 -23.96 14.87
N LEU A 268 22.08 -22.77 15.33
CA LEU A 268 20.78 -22.14 15.08
C LEU A 268 20.83 -21.27 13.83
N ALA A 269 19.71 -20.76 13.39
CA ALA A 269 19.61 -19.95 12.19
C ALA A 269 18.68 -18.75 12.36
N TYR A 270 18.92 -17.72 11.54
CA TYR A 270 18.05 -16.54 11.43
C TYR A 270 18.11 -16.00 9.99
N LEU A 271 17.20 -15.11 9.62
CA LEU A 271 17.31 -14.37 8.37
C LEU A 271 18.01 -13.04 8.60
N LEU A 272 18.89 -12.65 7.66
CA LEU A 272 19.35 -11.27 7.59
C LEU A 272 18.18 -10.35 7.26
N MET A 273 18.21 -9.14 7.79
CA MET A 273 17.27 -8.09 7.38
C MET A 273 17.45 -7.76 5.88
N GLY A 274 18.72 -7.70 5.44
CA GLY A 274 19.14 -7.45 4.08
C GLY A 274 20.66 -7.35 4.02
N GLU A 275 21.19 -7.15 2.83
CA GLU A 275 22.62 -6.88 2.64
C GLU A 275 22.80 -5.40 2.29
N GLY A 276 23.46 -4.66 3.17
CA GLY A 276 23.74 -3.23 2.95
C GLY A 276 24.75 -3.03 1.81
N ASN A 277 24.59 -1.97 1.03
CA ASN A 277 25.53 -1.61 -0.03
C ASN A 277 26.74 -0.77 0.46
N GLY A 278 27.16 -0.95 1.71
CA GLY A 278 28.34 -0.31 2.31
C GLY A 278 28.11 1.05 2.93
N GLU A 279 27.03 1.75 2.60
CA GLU A 279 26.73 3.08 3.16
C GLU A 279 25.80 3.05 4.39
N VAL A 280 25.15 1.90 4.65
CA VAL A 280 24.10 1.71 5.67
C VAL A 280 24.29 0.44 6.49
N GLN A 281 25.50 0.14 6.87
CA GLN A 281 25.80 -1.07 7.67
C GLN A 281 25.02 -1.12 8.99
N ASP A 282 24.78 0.00 9.62
CA ASP A 282 24.11 0.06 10.93
C ASP A 282 22.62 -0.29 10.88
N VAL A 283 21.95 -0.11 9.74
CA VAL A 283 20.52 -0.41 9.56
C VAL A 283 20.27 -1.92 9.49
N TYR A 284 21.22 -2.69 9.02
CA TYR A 284 21.08 -4.12 8.78
C TYR A 284 21.69 -4.99 9.89
N ALA A 285 22.06 -4.38 11.00
CA ALA A 285 22.71 -5.04 12.12
C ALA A 285 21.74 -5.81 13.03
N PHE A 286 20.50 -6.06 12.63
CA PHE A 286 19.56 -6.84 13.41
C PHE A 286 18.76 -7.84 12.58
N THR A 287 18.16 -8.82 13.28
CA THR A 287 17.12 -9.70 12.74
C THR A 287 15.85 -9.58 13.57
N SER A 288 14.72 -10.04 13.03
CA SER A 288 13.44 -10.07 13.75
C SER A 288 12.63 -11.31 13.43
N ALA A 289 11.84 -11.73 14.40
CA ALA A 289 10.88 -12.84 14.22
C ALA A 289 9.80 -12.47 13.20
N SER A 290 9.33 -11.20 13.25
CA SER A 290 8.25 -10.69 12.39
C SER A 290 8.64 -9.40 11.66
N PHE A 291 8.14 -8.25 12.06
CA PHE A 291 8.33 -6.96 11.36
C PHE A 291 9.82 -6.61 11.21
N LEU A 292 10.16 -6.34 10.15
CA LEU A 292 10.80 -6.08 8.92
C LEU A 292 11.42 -7.36 8.28
N VAL A 293 11.95 -8.31 9.10
CA VAL A 293 12.69 -9.47 8.56
C VAL A 293 11.74 -10.64 8.26
N LYS A 294 10.71 -10.85 9.11
CA LYS A 294 9.75 -11.95 9.01
C LYS A 294 10.40 -13.34 9.03
N SER A 295 11.41 -13.54 9.90
CA SER A 295 12.18 -14.79 9.95
C SER A 295 11.30 -16.02 10.21
N LEU A 296 10.28 -15.93 11.09
CA LEU A 296 9.39 -17.05 11.37
C LEU A 296 8.45 -17.37 10.19
N GLN A 297 8.01 -16.36 9.45
CA GLN A 297 7.28 -16.60 8.21
C GLN A 297 8.20 -17.25 7.16
N GLY A 298 9.44 -16.76 7.01
CA GLY A 298 10.42 -17.38 6.13
C GLY A 298 10.73 -18.85 6.51
N ALA A 299 10.80 -19.15 7.80
CA ALA A 299 10.91 -20.53 8.30
C ALA A 299 9.70 -21.39 7.90
N GLN A 300 8.49 -20.84 8.06
CA GLN A 300 7.24 -21.52 7.66
C GLN A 300 7.25 -21.83 6.15
N GLU A 301 7.67 -20.87 5.30
CA GLU A 301 7.77 -21.04 3.85
C GLU A 301 8.79 -22.13 3.49
N LEU A 302 9.98 -22.12 4.09
CA LEU A 302 10.98 -23.16 3.89
C LEU A 302 10.45 -24.55 4.28
N ALA A 303 9.80 -24.66 5.44
CA ALA A 303 9.24 -25.92 5.92
C ALA A 303 8.14 -26.48 5.00
N SER A 304 7.37 -25.60 4.33
CA SER A 304 6.32 -26.03 3.40
C SER A 304 6.86 -26.60 2.10
N LEU A 305 8.11 -26.27 1.73
CA LEU A 305 8.76 -26.60 0.45
C LEU A 305 9.72 -27.79 0.51
N THR A 306 9.64 -28.64 1.54
CA THR A 306 10.52 -29.79 1.73
C THR A 306 10.61 -30.74 0.51
N LYS A 307 9.51 -30.91 -0.21
CA LYS A 307 9.43 -31.81 -1.39
C LYS A 307 9.72 -31.10 -2.71
N TYR A 308 9.93 -29.79 -2.70
CA TYR A 308 10.18 -29.05 -3.91
C TYR A 308 11.57 -29.37 -4.49
N GLN A 309 11.65 -29.63 -5.79
CA GLN A 309 12.89 -29.92 -6.50
C GLN A 309 13.30 -28.71 -7.34
N PRO A 310 14.52 -28.19 -7.20
CA PRO A 310 15.02 -27.08 -7.99
C PRO A 310 14.97 -27.36 -9.51
N LYS A 311 14.55 -26.37 -10.27
CA LYS A 311 14.58 -26.40 -11.75
C LYS A 311 15.61 -25.41 -12.29
N THR A 312 15.92 -24.32 -11.58
CA THR A 312 16.95 -23.36 -11.94
C THR A 312 18.29 -23.73 -11.30
N LYS A 313 19.39 -23.31 -11.95
CA LYS A 313 20.74 -23.49 -11.41
C LYS A 313 20.95 -22.68 -10.14
N ALA A 314 20.39 -21.47 -10.09
CA ALA A 314 20.48 -20.59 -8.95
C ALA A 314 19.90 -21.23 -7.68
N LEU A 315 18.70 -21.81 -7.76
CA LEU A 315 18.09 -22.48 -6.62
C LEU A 315 18.84 -23.73 -6.20
N ALA A 316 19.31 -24.54 -7.15
CA ALA A 316 20.12 -25.71 -6.85
C ALA A 316 21.44 -25.35 -6.13
N ALA A 317 22.11 -24.28 -6.59
CA ALA A 317 23.32 -23.77 -5.95
C ALA A 317 23.04 -23.22 -4.54
N ALA A 318 21.98 -22.45 -4.37
CA ALA A 318 21.58 -21.91 -3.07
C ALA A 318 21.32 -23.03 -2.05
N ARG A 319 20.61 -24.10 -2.44
CA ARG A 319 20.38 -25.28 -1.59
C ARG A 319 21.65 -25.99 -1.19
N ALA A 320 22.57 -26.22 -2.15
CA ALA A 320 23.86 -26.85 -1.88
C ALA A 320 24.70 -26.01 -0.89
N ASN A 321 24.72 -24.69 -1.07
CA ASN A 321 25.39 -23.76 -0.16
C ASN A 321 24.75 -23.79 1.24
N LEU A 322 23.43 -23.84 1.32
CA LEU A 322 22.70 -23.95 2.59
C LEU A 322 23.05 -25.23 3.33
N ALA A 323 23.08 -26.37 2.62
CA ALA A 323 23.48 -27.65 3.18
C ALA A 323 24.91 -27.60 3.75
N THR A 324 25.84 -27.01 3.00
CA THR A 324 27.23 -26.80 3.44
C THR A 324 27.30 -25.88 4.67
N LYS A 325 26.61 -24.75 4.65
CA LYS A 325 26.58 -23.74 5.76
C LYS A 325 26.17 -24.37 7.08
N PHE A 326 25.29 -25.36 7.07
CA PHE A 326 24.78 -26.03 8.27
C PHE A 326 25.32 -27.44 8.50
N SER A 327 26.25 -27.91 7.67
CA SER A 327 26.75 -29.28 7.69
C SER A 327 25.65 -30.33 7.63
N LEU A 328 24.63 -30.06 6.79
CA LEU A 328 23.48 -30.92 6.53
C LEU A 328 23.60 -31.61 5.17
N VAL A 329 22.82 -32.66 4.98
CA VAL A 329 22.70 -33.33 3.68
C VAL A 329 21.62 -32.62 2.86
N ASP A 330 21.90 -32.33 1.59
CA ASP A 330 20.86 -31.80 0.68
C ASP A 330 19.89 -32.92 0.27
N ASN A 331 18.88 -33.09 1.08
CA ASN A 331 17.78 -34.01 0.88
C ASN A 331 16.41 -33.31 1.07
N HIS A 332 15.35 -34.08 1.05
CA HIS A 332 13.99 -33.54 1.22
C HIS A 332 13.69 -32.92 2.60
N LEU A 333 14.53 -33.14 3.62
CA LEU A 333 14.37 -32.57 4.96
C LEU A 333 15.21 -31.30 5.18
N LEU A 334 16.17 -30.98 4.29
CA LEU A 334 17.08 -29.84 4.47
C LEU A 334 16.33 -28.55 4.86
N LEU A 335 15.32 -28.18 4.10
CA LEU A 335 14.59 -26.92 4.33
C LEU A 335 13.80 -26.96 5.64
N ALA A 336 13.22 -28.10 6.02
CA ALA A 336 12.52 -28.26 7.30
C ALA A 336 13.49 -28.20 8.50
N GLU A 337 14.67 -28.79 8.39
CA GLU A 337 15.68 -28.71 9.44
C GLU A 337 16.20 -27.29 9.64
N VAL A 338 16.44 -26.54 8.55
CA VAL A 338 16.82 -25.13 8.64
C VAL A 338 15.68 -24.29 9.20
N ALA A 339 14.45 -24.52 8.76
CA ALA A 339 13.26 -23.85 9.30
C ALA A 339 13.11 -24.05 10.82
N LYS A 340 13.33 -25.30 11.28
CA LYS A 340 13.34 -25.60 12.71
C LYS A 340 14.41 -24.81 13.46
N ARG A 341 15.62 -24.73 12.92
CA ARG A 341 16.73 -23.96 13.54
C ARG A 341 16.42 -22.46 13.61
N ILE A 342 15.68 -21.91 12.65
CA ILE A 342 15.20 -20.53 12.72
C ILE A 342 14.15 -20.39 13.85
N GLY A 343 13.18 -21.30 13.92
CA GLY A 343 12.21 -21.31 15.02
C GLY A 343 12.90 -21.43 16.38
N ASP A 344 13.85 -22.33 16.53
CA ASP A 344 14.61 -22.54 17.78
C ASP A 344 15.42 -21.29 18.20
N PHE A 345 15.98 -20.54 17.24
CA PHE A 345 16.67 -19.28 17.52
C PHE A 345 15.75 -18.28 18.22
N PHE A 346 14.56 -18.06 17.69
CA PHE A 346 13.62 -17.07 18.24
C PHE A 346 12.89 -17.56 19.51
N LEU A 347 13.01 -18.82 19.95
CA LEU A 347 12.56 -19.21 21.30
C LEU A 347 13.31 -18.44 22.40
N GLN A 348 14.52 -17.97 22.12
CA GLN A 348 15.33 -17.16 23.04
C GLN A 348 14.79 -15.74 23.24
N ALA A 349 13.84 -15.29 22.39
CA ALA A 349 13.22 -13.98 22.47
C ALA A 349 12.22 -13.83 23.63
N GLU A 350 11.79 -14.92 24.26
CA GLU A 350 10.97 -14.88 25.46
C GLU A 350 11.82 -14.49 26.67
N ARG A 351 11.60 -13.27 27.19
CA ARG A 351 12.39 -12.67 28.31
C ARG A 351 11.80 -12.96 29.67
N SER A 352 10.48 -13.10 29.74
CA SER A 352 9.71 -13.58 30.89
C SER A 352 8.46 -14.26 30.36
N GLU A 353 7.69 -14.94 31.21
CA GLU A 353 6.56 -15.75 30.77
C GLU A 353 5.58 -14.95 29.90
N GLY A 354 5.47 -15.31 28.62
CA GLY A 354 4.63 -14.65 27.63
C GLY A 354 5.11 -13.30 27.11
N VAL A 355 6.25 -12.79 27.57
CA VAL A 355 6.85 -11.53 27.08
C VAL A 355 7.86 -11.83 26.00
N PHE A 356 7.48 -11.61 24.75
CA PHE A 356 8.26 -11.94 23.57
C PHE A 356 8.82 -10.66 22.91
N GLN A 357 10.14 -10.50 22.89
CA GLN A 357 10.85 -9.38 22.26
C GLN A 357 11.29 -9.76 20.85
N ASP A 358 10.62 -9.21 19.86
CA ASP A 358 10.68 -9.61 18.46
C ASP A 358 12.05 -9.43 17.77
N ASN A 359 12.85 -8.46 18.20
CA ASN A 359 14.07 -8.04 17.52
C ASN A 359 15.32 -8.46 18.26
N TYR A 360 16.36 -8.84 17.51
CA TYR A 360 17.68 -9.16 18.03
C TYR A 360 18.77 -8.35 17.32
N ASP A 361 19.53 -7.55 18.09
CA ASP A 361 20.68 -6.79 17.63
C ASP A 361 21.87 -7.73 17.50
N LEU A 362 22.33 -7.97 16.28
CA LEU A 362 23.43 -8.88 15.95
C LEU A 362 24.81 -8.33 16.37
N VAL A 363 24.95 -7.03 16.60
CA VAL A 363 26.22 -6.40 16.97
C VAL A 363 26.40 -6.40 18.48
N ASN A 364 25.32 -6.07 19.22
CA ASN A 364 25.37 -5.90 20.65
C ASN A 364 24.85 -7.11 21.45
N ASP A 365 24.37 -8.16 20.77
CA ASP A 365 23.82 -9.38 21.38
C ASP A 365 22.65 -9.06 22.36
N ILE A 366 21.69 -8.26 21.89
CA ILE A 366 20.59 -7.76 22.71
C ILE A 366 19.24 -8.04 22.04
N TRP A 367 18.31 -8.61 22.81
CA TRP A 367 16.89 -8.68 22.43
C TRP A 367 16.17 -7.37 22.78
N GLY A 368 15.21 -6.97 21.93
CA GLY A 368 14.39 -5.79 22.15
C GLY A 368 13.06 -5.84 21.40
N GLY A 369 12.18 -4.92 21.73
CA GLY A 369 10.87 -4.85 21.08
C GLY A 369 10.88 -4.20 19.71
N TYR A 370 11.71 -3.18 19.52
CA TYR A 370 11.97 -2.54 18.23
C TYR A 370 13.36 -1.93 18.23
N LEU A 371 14.23 -2.44 17.40
CA LEU A 371 15.63 -2.03 17.30
C LEU A 371 15.93 -1.29 15.99
N GLY A 372 14.92 -1.09 15.15
CA GLY A 372 15.04 -0.37 13.89
C GLY A 372 15.43 1.09 14.07
N ILE A 373 15.66 1.77 12.96
CA ILE A 373 15.96 3.19 12.92
C ILE A 373 14.72 3.95 13.40
N GLY A 374 14.66 4.28 14.68
CA GLY A 374 13.48 4.91 15.22
C GLY A 374 13.83 6.02 16.20
N GLU A 375 13.02 7.05 16.14
CA GLU A 375 13.02 8.18 17.06
C GLU A 375 12.44 7.83 18.45
N HIS A 376 12.17 6.52 18.70
CA HIS A 376 11.42 6.04 19.85
C HIS A 376 12.27 5.09 20.73
N PRO A 377 13.29 5.58 21.43
CA PRO A 377 14.15 4.74 22.28
C PRO A 377 13.38 4.02 23.40
N GLU A 378 12.21 4.54 23.80
CA GLU A 378 11.34 3.93 24.80
C GLU A 378 10.77 2.58 24.34
N PHE A 379 10.60 2.35 23.04
CA PHE A 379 10.04 1.11 22.52
C PHE A 379 11.02 -0.07 22.52
N LYS A 380 12.32 0.19 22.72
CA LYS A 380 13.34 -0.88 22.78
C LYS A 380 13.08 -1.91 23.89
N SER A 381 12.51 -1.48 25.01
CA SER A 381 12.18 -2.36 26.15
C SER A 381 10.73 -2.81 26.19
N MET A 382 9.91 -2.45 25.21
CA MET A 382 8.52 -2.82 25.13
C MET A 382 8.30 -3.98 24.15
N VAL A 383 7.11 -4.55 24.17
CA VAL A 383 6.65 -5.51 23.16
C VAL A 383 5.58 -4.88 22.30
N ASN A 384 5.58 -5.19 21.02
CA ASN A 384 4.62 -4.66 20.05
C ASN A 384 3.56 -5.71 19.70
N SER A 385 2.30 -5.29 19.67
CA SER A 385 1.18 -6.21 19.42
C SER A 385 1.20 -6.79 18.00
N ARG A 386 1.53 -5.98 16.97
CA ARG A 386 1.69 -6.49 15.61
C ARG A 386 2.80 -7.53 15.53
N CYS A 387 3.99 -7.18 16.04
CA CYS A 387 5.14 -8.06 16.02
C CYS A 387 4.83 -9.41 16.68
N ASN A 388 4.24 -9.36 17.87
CA ASN A 388 3.89 -10.58 18.61
C ASN A 388 2.76 -11.37 17.92
N GLY A 389 1.75 -10.70 17.38
CA GLY A 389 0.65 -11.34 16.65
C GLY A 389 1.15 -12.08 15.40
N GLU A 390 1.96 -11.40 14.56
CA GLU A 390 2.58 -12.01 13.38
C GLU A 390 3.49 -13.18 13.78
N ALA A 391 4.41 -12.99 14.74
CA ALA A 391 5.36 -14.02 15.16
C ALA A 391 4.65 -15.27 15.70
N MET A 392 3.68 -15.10 16.59
CA MET A 392 2.97 -16.23 17.20
C MET A 392 2.06 -16.96 16.21
N LYS A 393 1.40 -16.24 15.29
CA LYS A 393 0.67 -16.85 14.17
C LYS A 393 1.61 -17.75 13.36
N GLN A 394 2.81 -17.28 13.05
CA GLN A 394 3.79 -18.05 12.28
C GLN A 394 4.35 -19.25 13.07
N TYR A 395 4.56 -19.13 14.37
CA TYR A 395 4.94 -20.27 15.19
C TYR A 395 3.89 -21.41 15.20
N VAL A 396 2.61 -21.03 15.28
CA VAL A 396 1.52 -22.02 15.19
C VAL A 396 1.52 -22.72 13.83
N LEU A 397 1.69 -21.96 12.74
CA LEU A 397 1.73 -22.52 11.40
C LEU A 397 2.99 -23.36 11.16
N LEU A 398 4.16 -22.92 11.63
CA LEU A 398 5.43 -23.62 11.53
C LEU A 398 5.38 -24.98 12.27
N ALA A 399 4.85 -25.00 13.51
CA ALA A 399 4.68 -26.24 14.27
C ALA A 399 3.84 -27.27 13.49
N ARG A 400 2.72 -26.84 12.91
CA ARG A 400 1.85 -27.69 12.08
C ARG A 400 2.54 -28.19 10.81
N THR A 401 3.35 -27.34 10.19
CA THR A 401 4.05 -27.68 8.93
C THR A 401 5.18 -28.66 9.21
N LEU A 402 5.96 -28.46 10.28
CA LEU A 402 7.01 -29.39 10.71
C LEU A 402 6.44 -30.74 11.11
N GLN A 403 5.30 -30.79 11.79
CA GLN A 403 4.61 -32.02 12.15
C GLN A 403 4.27 -32.87 10.91
N LYS A 404 3.82 -32.26 9.81
CA LYS A 404 3.58 -32.95 8.53
C LYS A 404 4.86 -33.57 7.92
N SER A 405 6.03 -33.05 8.28
CA SER A 405 7.35 -33.57 7.91
C SER A 405 7.94 -34.54 8.91
N GLY A 406 7.17 -34.94 9.94
CA GLY A 406 7.58 -35.87 10.99
C GLY A 406 8.46 -35.23 12.09
N MET A 407 8.51 -33.91 12.16
CA MET A 407 9.22 -33.15 13.20
C MET A 407 8.19 -32.53 14.14
N GLU A 408 8.10 -33.04 15.35
CA GLU A 408 7.16 -32.49 16.35
C GLU A 408 7.84 -31.38 17.17
N GLU A 409 7.20 -30.19 17.23
CA GLU A 409 7.70 -29.02 17.98
C GLU A 409 6.63 -28.45 18.92
N LEU A 410 6.55 -29.04 20.12
CA LEU A 410 5.62 -28.61 21.16
C LEU A 410 6.04 -27.30 21.84
N SER A 411 7.34 -26.94 21.79
CA SER A 411 7.87 -25.69 22.35
C SER A 411 7.27 -24.45 21.71
N TYR A 412 7.05 -24.47 20.37
CA TYR A 412 6.46 -23.35 19.65
C TYR A 412 5.00 -23.12 20.07
N LEU A 413 4.20 -24.17 20.18
CA LEU A 413 2.83 -24.08 20.65
C LEU A 413 2.77 -23.67 22.12
N SER A 414 3.72 -24.14 22.93
CA SER A 414 3.80 -23.76 24.35
C SER A 414 4.11 -22.27 24.50
N LEU A 415 5.04 -21.74 23.71
CA LEU A 415 5.33 -20.29 23.68
C LEU A 415 4.11 -19.49 23.20
N ALA A 416 3.48 -19.90 22.10
CA ALA A 416 2.29 -19.24 21.58
C ALA A 416 1.17 -19.17 22.64
N ARG A 417 0.96 -20.23 23.42
CA ARG A 417 -0.01 -20.26 24.52
C ARG A 417 0.34 -19.30 25.65
N ARG A 418 1.61 -19.14 26.01
CA ARG A 418 2.03 -18.17 27.05
C ARG A 418 1.84 -16.73 26.59
N VAL A 419 2.24 -16.42 25.35
CA VAL A 419 2.01 -15.09 24.75
C VAL A 419 0.51 -14.80 24.62
N ALA A 420 -0.30 -15.80 24.28
CA ALA A 420 -1.75 -15.64 24.22
C ALA A 420 -2.35 -15.27 25.59
N ARG A 421 -1.91 -15.94 26.68
CA ARG A 421 -2.33 -15.57 28.06
C ARG A 421 -1.92 -14.15 28.42
N PHE A 422 -0.67 -13.75 28.11
CA PHE A 422 -0.22 -12.39 28.33
C PHE A 422 -1.18 -11.36 27.69
N TYR A 423 -1.58 -11.56 26.44
CA TYR A 423 -2.49 -10.62 25.77
C TYR A 423 -3.94 -10.73 26.24
N CYS A 424 -4.41 -11.89 26.69
CA CYS A 424 -5.72 -11.98 27.37
C CYS A 424 -5.76 -11.17 28.67
N GLU A 425 -4.68 -11.24 29.46
CA GLU A 425 -4.56 -10.48 30.72
C GLU A 425 -4.34 -8.98 30.50
N ALA A 426 -3.61 -8.61 29.43
CA ALA A 426 -3.30 -7.23 29.08
C ALA A 426 -4.41 -6.52 28.30
N GLN A 427 -5.39 -7.27 27.73
CA GLN A 427 -6.46 -6.69 26.91
C GLN A 427 -7.18 -5.56 27.66
N LEU A 428 -7.36 -4.45 26.98
CA LEU A 428 -8.05 -3.29 27.54
C LEU A 428 -9.56 -3.55 27.70
N SER A 429 -10.19 -2.87 28.64
CA SER A 429 -11.65 -2.94 28.86
C SER A 429 -12.47 -2.50 27.63
N SER A 430 -11.87 -1.75 26.71
CA SER A 430 -12.46 -1.44 25.38
C SER A 430 -12.49 -2.62 24.42
N GLY A 431 -11.75 -3.69 24.69
CA GLY A 431 -11.51 -4.82 23.78
C GLY A 431 -10.23 -4.70 22.95
N SER A 432 -9.56 -3.54 22.94
CA SER A 432 -8.31 -3.37 22.22
C SER A 432 -7.17 -4.20 22.78
N PHE A 433 -6.32 -4.74 21.89
CA PHE A 433 -5.04 -5.32 22.28
C PHE A 433 -3.90 -4.29 22.30
N GLY A 434 -4.21 -2.99 22.14
CA GLY A 434 -3.20 -1.92 22.16
C GLY A 434 -2.14 -2.03 21.06
N ARG A 435 -1.08 -1.26 21.22
CA ARG A 435 0.04 -1.20 20.26
C ARG A 435 1.37 -1.58 20.91
N TRP A 436 1.71 -0.92 22.03
CA TRP A 436 2.96 -1.13 22.78
C TRP A 436 2.70 -1.43 24.25
N TRP A 437 3.39 -2.43 24.78
CA TRP A 437 3.24 -2.91 26.14
C TRP A 437 4.58 -3.03 26.84
N THR A 438 4.63 -2.65 28.11
CA THR A 438 5.77 -2.99 28.96
C THR A 438 5.82 -4.48 29.28
N GLU A 439 6.95 -4.99 29.73
CA GLU A 439 7.11 -6.39 30.17
C GLU A 439 6.17 -6.79 31.32
N LYS A 440 5.57 -5.81 32.02
CA LYS A 440 4.61 -6.02 33.09
C LYS A 440 3.14 -5.92 32.63
N GLY A 441 2.89 -5.94 31.32
CA GLY A 441 1.54 -5.81 30.75
C GLY A 441 0.90 -4.43 30.95
N LYS A 442 1.69 -3.37 31.20
CA LYS A 442 1.15 -2.00 31.24
C LYS A 442 1.21 -1.39 29.83
N PRO A 443 0.14 -0.71 29.40
CA PRO A 443 0.13 -0.09 28.07
C PRO A 443 1.13 1.06 27.99
N GLY A 444 1.90 1.10 26.91
CA GLY A 444 2.74 2.23 26.50
C GLY A 444 2.05 3.09 25.45
N ASP A 445 1.46 2.46 24.44
CA ASP A 445 0.58 3.07 23.44
C ASP A 445 -0.58 2.11 23.14
N ILE A 446 -1.79 2.64 23.03
CA ILE A 446 -3.01 1.85 22.85
C ILE A 446 -3.78 2.22 21.57
N GLN A 447 -3.28 3.15 20.78
CA GLN A 447 -4.01 3.72 19.64
C GLN A 447 -3.84 2.88 18.37
N GLY A 448 -4.80 3.07 17.44
CA GLY A 448 -4.74 2.51 16.10
C GLY A 448 -5.14 1.03 16.01
N THR A 449 -4.80 0.43 14.88
CA THR A 449 -5.25 -0.90 14.46
C THR A 449 -4.26 -2.03 14.75
N ASN A 450 -3.04 -1.69 15.20
CA ASN A 450 -1.90 -2.59 15.38
C ASN A 450 -2.22 -3.88 16.17
N GLY A 451 -3.05 -3.79 17.22
CA GLY A 451 -3.44 -4.94 18.02
C GLY A 451 -4.36 -5.97 17.31
N ALA A 452 -4.90 -5.65 16.12
CA ALA A 452 -5.72 -6.59 15.35
C ALA A 452 -4.95 -7.86 14.94
N TYR A 453 -3.63 -7.78 14.81
CA TYR A 453 -2.78 -8.95 14.56
C TYR A 453 -2.83 -10.00 15.68
N ILE A 454 -3.04 -9.58 16.93
CA ILE A 454 -3.28 -10.51 18.05
C ILE A 454 -4.59 -11.27 17.84
N GLY A 455 -5.65 -10.60 17.35
CA GLY A 455 -6.90 -11.24 16.98
C GLY A 455 -6.72 -12.34 15.92
N SER A 456 -5.97 -12.05 14.85
CA SER A 456 -5.60 -13.01 13.80
C SER A 456 -4.81 -14.20 14.37
N PHE A 457 -3.86 -13.95 15.26
CA PHE A 457 -3.11 -14.99 15.95
C PHE A 457 -4.05 -15.89 16.78
N PHE A 458 -4.96 -15.32 17.55
CA PHE A 458 -5.91 -16.09 18.37
C PHE A 458 -6.81 -16.96 17.48
N CYS A 459 -7.34 -16.41 16.38
CA CYS A 459 -8.11 -17.19 15.42
C CYS A 459 -7.34 -18.39 14.85
N THR A 460 -6.01 -18.28 14.73
CA THR A 460 -5.14 -19.38 14.26
C THR A 460 -4.88 -20.43 15.36
N LEU A 461 -4.82 -20.02 16.63
CA LEU A 461 -4.53 -20.90 17.77
C LEU A 461 -5.78 -21.66 18.26
N ILE A 462 -6.95 -21.01 18.31
CA ILE A 462 -8.21 -21.56 18.84
C ILE A 462 -8.53 -22.97 18.30
N PRO A 463 -8.45 -23.25 16.98
CA PRO A 463 -8.78 -24.58 16.43
C PRO A 463 -7.87 -25.70 16.91
N LEU A 464 -6.72 -25.39 17.51
CA LEU A 464 -5.77 -26.38 18.01
C LEU A 464 -6.00 -26.75 19.50
N LEU A 465 -6.88 -26.03 20.18
CA LEU A 465 -7.19 -26.25 21.59
C LEU A 465 -8.41 -27.15 21.71
N SER A 466 -8.35 -28.10 22.67
CA SER A 466 -9.53 -28.93 22.97
C SER A 466 -10.63 -28.09 23.61
N ASP A 467 -11.86 -28.59 23.59
CA ASP A 467 -13.00 -27.87 24.15
C ASP A 467 -12.93 -27.76 25.70
N GLU A 468 -12.15 -28.65 26.31
CA GLU A 468 -11.90 -28.63 27.75
C GLU A 468 -10.75 -27.71 28.17
N ASP A 469 -9.99 -27.20 27.22
CA ASP A 469 -8.88 -26.26 27.50
C ASP A 469 -9.44 -24.90 27.92
N PRO A 470 -9.22 -24.43 29.16
CA PRO A 470 -9.76 -23.16 29.61
C PRO A 470 -9.27 -21.96 28.76
N LEU A 471 -8.06 -22.05 28.21
CA LEU A 471 -7.52 -21.00 27.34
C LEU A 471 -8.39 -20.77 26.11
N LYS A 472 -9.06 -21.83 25.59
CA LYS A 472 -9.95 -21.70 24.43
C LYS A 472 -11.11 -20.72 24.68
N ALA A 473 -11.74 -20.83 25.83
CA ALA A 473 -12.83 -19.94 26.22
C ALA A 473 -12.35 -18.50 26.42
N ASP A 474 -11.17 -18.32 27.03
CA ASP A 474 -10.57 -17.01 27.23
C ASP A 474 -10.25 -16.34 25.88
N LEU A 475 -9.66 -17.08 24.93
CA LEU A 475 -9.34 -16.58 23.58
C LEU A 475 -10.61 -16.19 22.80
N LEU A 476 -11.65 -17.02 22.84
CA LEU A 476 -12.93 -16.70 22.17
C LEU A 476 -13.54 -15.42 22.75
N SER A 477 -13.56 -15.28 24.08
CA SER A 477 -14.04 -14.06 24.72
C SER A 477 -13.22 -12.82 24.30
N ALA A 478 -11.90 -12.94 24.31
CA ALA A 478 -10.99 -11.86 23.94
C ALA A 478 -11.15 -11.44 22.48
N VAL A 479 -11.29 -12.39 21.55
CA VAL A 479 -11.48 -12.10 20.12
C VAL A 479 -12.80 -11.38 19.87
N HIS A 480 -13.89 -11.77 20.56
CA HIS A 480 -15.18 -11.08 20.41
C HIS A 480 -15.14 -9.64 20.93
N GLN A 481 -14.45 -9.39 22.04
CA GLN A 481 -14.25 -8.04 22.55
C GLN A 481 -13.39 -7.22 21.57
N ALA A 482 -12.33 -7.82 21.04
CA ALA A 482 -11.48 -7.21 20.02
C ALA A 482 -12.26 -6.88 18.74
N TYR A 483 -13.09 -7.81 18.27
CA TYR A 483 -13.96 -7.56 17.12
C TYR A 483 -14.85 -6.33 17.35
N SER A 484 -15.49 -6.22 18.51
CA SER A 484 -16.33 -5.06 18.82
C SER A 484 -15.56 -3.75 18.72
N PHE A 485 -14.35 -3.69 19.26
CA PHE A 485 -13.49 -2.51 19.19
C PHE A 485 -13.00 -2.20 17.77
N TYR A 486 -12.43 -3.19 17.08
CA TYR A 486 -11.83 -2.96 15.75
C TYR A 486 -12.88 -2.76 14.64
N SER A 487 -14.08 -3.33 14.78
CA SER A 487 -15.18 -3.03 13.86
C SER A 487 -15.68 -1.59 14.00
N GLU A 488 -15.67 -1.04 15.21
CA GLU A 488 -15.99 0.39 15.43
C GLU A 488 -14.95 1.30 14.80
N LEU A 489 -13.63 1.01 14.94
CA LEU A 489 -12.59 1.74 14.23
C LEU A 489 -12.77 1.70 12.71
N ALA A 490 -13.11 0.54 12.15
CA ALA A 490 -13.36 0.40 10.72
C ALA A 490 -14.59 1.22 10.29
N TYR A 491 -15.65 1.22 11.09
CA TYR A 491 -16.87 2.00 10.84
C TYR A 491 -16.60 3.51 10.90
N GLU A 492 -15.78 3.97 11.85
CA GLU A 492 -15.33 5.36 11.95
C GLU A 492 -14.33 5.75 10.86
N GLY A 493 -13.79 4.77 10.13
CA GLY A 493 -12.74 4.99 9.13
C GLY A 493 -11.35 5.28 9.74
N ALA A 494 -11.10 4.83 10.96
CA ALA A 494 -9.86 5.10 11.70
C ALA A 494 -8.78 4.04 11.41
N PHE A 495 -8.12 4.15 10.25
CA PHE A 495 -7.08 3.23 9.77
C PHE A 495 -5.70 3.89 9.89
N TYR A 496 -4.98 3.63 10.98
CA TYR A 496 -3.66 4.24 11.22
C TYR A 496 -2.84 3.48 12.26
N GLY A 497 -1.54 3.72 12.27
CA GLY A 497 -0.64 3.30 13.33
C GLY A 497 -0.07 1.89 13.18
N ASP A 498 -0.11 1.29 11.99
CA ASP A 498 0.46 -0.04 11.76
C ASP A 498 1.91 -0.01 11.31
N THR A 499 2.32 0.97 10.52
CA THR A 499 3.73 1.19 10.21
C THR A 499 4.44 1.65 11.48
N LEU A 500 5.46 0.92 11.95
CA LEU A 500 6.03 1.13 13.28
C LEU A 500 6.87 2.42 13.39
N ASP A 501 7.39 2.90 12.28
CA ASP A 501 8.22 4.10 12.16
C ASP A 501 7.42 5.34 11.70
N ALA A 502 6.13 5.19 11.41
CA ALA A 502 5.26 6.28 11.01
C ALA A 502 3.85 6.11 11.58
N ASP A 503 3.44 7.01 12.46
CA ASP A 503 2.11 7.03 13.04
C ASP A 503 1.19 7.91 12.19
N SER A 504 0.65 7.35 11.11
CA SER A 504 -0.18 8.05 10.13
C SER A 504 -1.24 7.13 9.54
N CYS A 505 -2.11 7.67 8.70
CA CYS A 505 -3.00 6.88 7.86
C CYS A 505 -2.18 6.00 6.92
N ASP A 506 -2.33 4.67 7.01
CA ASP A 506 -1.55 3.70 6.25
C ASP A 506 -2.38 2.52 5.74
N LYS A 507 -1.93 1.89 4.64
CA LYS A 507 -2.63 0.76 4.03
C LYS A 507 -2.62 -0.48 4.92
N GLU A 508 -1.55 -0.67 5.69
CA GLU A 508 -1.36 -1.87 6.51
C GLU A 508 -2.38 -1.94 7.64
N ALA A 509 -2.83 -0.78 8.12
CA ALA A 509 -3.96 -0.68 9.06
C ALA A 509 -5.25 -1.29 8.48
N GLY A 510 -5.53 -1.05 7.20
CA GLY A 510 -6.63 -1.71 6.51
C GLY A 510 -6.42 -3.21 6.36
N VAL A 511 -5.19 -3.64 6.06
CA VAL A 511 -4.84 -5.08 5.93
C VAL A 511 -4.96 -5.80 7.25
N ALA A 512 -4.51 -5.21 8.35
CA ALA A 512 -4.63 -5.78 9.70
C ALA A 512 -6.10 -6.10 10.04
N LEU A 513 -6.99 -5.13 9.81
CA LEU A 513 -8.41 -5.32 10.08
C LEU A 513 -9.05 -6.31 9.11
N LEU A 514 -8.74 -6.23 7.81
CA LEU A 514 -9.27 -7.17 6.82
C LEU A 514 -8.89 -8.61 7.15
N SER A 515 -7.60 -8.85 7.42
CA SER A 515 -7.11 -10.19 7.79
C SER A 515 -7.78 -10.70 9.06
N PHE A 516 -7.88 -9.87 10.11
CA PHE A 516 -8.52 -10.26 11.37
C PHE A 516 -9.99 -10.62 11.18
N PHE A 517 -10.77 -9.81 10.47
CA PHE A 517 -12.19 -10.07 10.25
C PHE A 517 -12.41 -11.33 9.39
N LEU A 518 -11.56 -11.56 8.40
CA LEU A 518 -11.63 -12.77 7.58
C LEU A 518 -11.15 -14.02 8.34
N ASP A 519 -10.13 -13.93 9.19
CA ASP A 519 -9.68 -15.03 10.03
C ASP A 519 -10.78 -15.43 11.05
N LEU A 520 -11.48 -14.46 11.61
CA LEU A 520 -12.60 -14.70 12.51
C LEU A 520 -13.82 -15.23 11.72
N TYR A 521 -14.05 -14.75 10.50
CA TYR A 521 -15.10 -15.30 9.65
C TYR A 521 -14.86 -16.76 9.27
N ASP A 522 -13.62 -17.14 8.97
CA ASP A 522 -13.28 -18.54 8.69
C ASP A 522 -13.53 -19.45 9.91
N LEU A 523 -13.49 -18.89 11.12
CA LEU A 523 -13.77 -19.61 12.36
C LEU A 523 -15.27 -19.75 12.67
N GLU A 524 -16.07 -18.69 12.44
CA GLU A 524 -17.44 -18.57 12.96
C GLU A 524 -18.54 -18.47 11.88
N HIS A 525 -18.20 -18.07 10.66
CA HIS A 525 -19.11 -17.82 9.54
C HIS A 525 -20.21 -16.78 9.82
N ASP A 526 -19.96 -15.82 10.71
CA ASP A 526 -20.89 -14.71 10.97
C ASP A 526 -20.79 -13.64 9.87
N LYS A 527 -21.87 -13.39 9.16
CA LYS A 527 -21.92 -12.43 8.06
C LYS A 527 -21.60 -10.98 8.45
N ARG A 528 -21.79 -10.60 9.72
CA ARG A 528 -21.42 -9.28 10.23
C ARG A 528 -19.92 -9.00 10.08
N LEU A 529 -19.10 -10.06 10.14
CA LEU A 529 -17.67 -9.99 9.94
C LEU A 529 -17.31 -9.58 8.50
N LEU A 530 -18.09 -10.05 7.51
CA LEU A 530 -17.89 -9.67 6.11
C LEU A 530 -18.27 -8.19 5.84
N GLU A 531 -19.24 -7.65 6.58
CA GLU A 531 -19.57 -6.21 6.49
C GLU A 531 -18.43 -5.35 7.05
N SER A 532 -17.84 -5.75 8.17
CA SER A 532 -16.65 -5.08 8.71
C SER A 532 -15.43 -5.24 7.80
N ALA A 533 -15.22 -6.42 7.23
CA ALA A 533 -14.18 -6.70 6.24
C ALA A 533 -14.33 -5.83 4.99
N LYS A 534 -15.57 -5.55 4.55
CA LYS A 534 -15.86 -4.64 3.43
C LYS A 534 -15.29 -3.25 3.67
N LEU A 535 -15.47 -2.69 4.86
CA LEU A 535 -14.96 -1.35 5.18
C LEU A 535 -13.44 -1.28 5.09
N ALA A 536 -12.75 -2.30 5.61
CA ALA A 536 -11.31 -2.40 5.51
C ALA A 536 -10.85 -2.61 4.05
N ALA A 537 -11.52 -3.46 3.29
CA ALA A 537 -11.22 -3.68 1.88
C ALA A 537 -11.42 -2.40 1.05
N GLN A 538 -12.50 -1.65 1.28
CA GLN A 538 -12.75 -0.36 0.64
C GLN A 538 -11.64 0.66 0.95
N PHE A 539 -11.17 0.69 2.20
CA PHE A 539 -10.06 1.57 2.57
C PHE A 539 -8.76 1.22 1.83
N ILE A 540 -8.48 -0.06 1.64
CA ILE A 540 -7.27 -0.51 0.95
C ILE A 540 -7.26 -0.10 -0.53
N VAL A 541 -8.42 -0.08 -1.20
CA VAL A 541 -8.51 0.23 -2.64
C VAL A 541 -7.87 1.57 -3.00
N GLN A 542 -7.94 2.57 -2.13
CA GLN A 542 -7.32 3.88 -2.40
C GLN A 542 -5.80 3.83 -2.57
N TRP A 543 -5.14 2.83 -1.99
CA TRP A 543 -3.68 2.66 -2.03
C TRP A 543 -3.18 1.89 -3.24
N ILE A 544 -4.10 1.34 -4.08
CA ILE A 544 -3.78 0.59 -5.29
C ILE A 544 -3.73 1.55 -6.47
N TRP A 545 -2.60 1.61 -7.16
CA TRP A 545 -2.41 2.46 -8.32
C TRP A 545 -3.19 1.93 -9.52
N GLN A 546 -4.13 2.72 -10.04
CA GLN A 546 -5.01 2.33 -11.13
C GLN A 546 -4.47 2.74 -12.49
N PHE A 547 -3.54 3.70 -12.54
CA PHE A 547 -2.84 4.18 -13.72
C PHE A 547 -1.33 4.14 -13.56
N ASP A 548 -0.62 4.25 -14.67
CA ASP A 548 0.83 4.47 -14.66
C ASP A 548 1.13 5.94 -14.42
N SER A 549 1.81 6.24 -13.32
CA SER A 549 2.31 7.57 -13.02
C SER A 549 3.47 7.93 -13.94
N PHE A 550 3.63 9.22 -14.26
CA PHE A 550 4.78 9.68 -15.05
C PHE A 550 6.08 9.36 -14.32
N LEU A 551 6.97 8.67 -15.02
CA LEU A 551 8.35 8.42 -14.61
C LEU A 551 9.30 9.06 -15.62
N PRO A 552 10.33 9.82 -15.20
CA PRO A 552 11.30 10.38 -16.13
C PRO A 552 11.99 9.28 -16.95
N PRO A 553 12.02 9.34 -18.29
CA PRO A 553 12.58 8.26 -19.11
C PRO A 553 14.07 7.97 -18.85
N GLY A 554 14.82 8.95 -18.32
CA GLY A 554 16.21 8.78 -17.92
C GLY A 554 16.43 8.23 -16.52
N SER A 555 15.38 8.05 -15.72
CA SER A 555 15.47 7.47 -14.39
C SER A 555 15.59 5.95 -14.43
N GLU A 556 16.01 5.33 -13.33
CA GLU A 556 16.18 3.87 -13.26
C GLU A 556 14.88 3.12 -13.54
N LEU A 557 13.76 3.53 -12.92
CA LEU A 557 12.44 2.95 -13.17
C LEU A 557 11.96 3.23 -14.60
N GLY A 558 12.23 4.45 -15.14
CA GLY A 558 11.87 4.82 -16.49
C GLY A 558 12.60 4.00 -17.55
N GLN A 559 13.91 3.76 -17.38
CA GLN A 559 14.72 2.93 -18.28
C GLN A 559 14.28 1.46 -18.30
N ARG A 560 13.66 0.98 -17.23
CA ARG A 560 13.11 -0.38 -17.10
C ARG A 560 11.67 -0.50 -17.54
N ASN A 561 11.07 0.57 -18.04
CA ASN A 561 9.64 0.64 -18.39
C ASN A 561 8.75 0.17 -17.22
N PHE A 562 9.15 0.51 -15.98
CA PHE A 562 8.42 0.12 -14.80
C PHE A 562 7.01 0.72 -14.81
N ARG A 563 6.02 -0.11 -14.50
CA ARG A 563 4.62 0.29 -14.45
C ARG A 563 4.17 0.42 -13.00
N THR A 564 3.65 1.60 -12.64
CA THR A 564 3.12 1.83 -11.29
C THR A 564 1.74 1.24 -11.11
N ARG A 565 1.00 0.99 -12.19
CA ARG A 565 -0.34 0.39 -12.14
C ARG A 565 -0.30 -0.99 -11.47
N GLY A 566 -1.15 -1.18 -10.46
CA GLY A 566 -1.21 -2.39 -9.64
C GLY A 566 -0.25 -2.41 -8.46
N MET A 567 0.71 -1.47 -8.39
CA MET A 567 1.53 -1.29 -7.20
C MET A 567 0.75 -0.65 -6.06
N THR A 568 1.28 -0.74 -4.85
CA THR A 568 0.68 -0.12 -3.66
C THR A 568 1.63 0.88 -3.02
N SER A 569 1.11 1.99 -2.50
CA SER A 569 1.88 2.90 -1.65
C SER A 569 1.67 2.59 -0.16
N VAL A 570 2.61 2.99 0.70
CA VAL A 570 2.64 2.58 2.10
C VAL A 570 1.67 3.39 2.96
N SER A 571 1.88 4.70 3.03
CA SER A 571 1.13 5.60 3.92
C SER A 571 1.22 7.05 3.45
N VAL A 572 0.52 7.96 4.12
CA VAL A 572 0.68 9.40 3.86
C VAL A 572 2.03 9.94 4.34
N ALA A 573 2.74 9.22 5.21
CA ALA A 573 4.09 9.57 5.68
C ALA A 573 5.19 8.90 4.83
N HIS A 574 4.97 7.67 4.37
CA HIS A 574 5.86 6.91 3.49
C HIS A 574 5.19 6.66 2.14
N HIS A 575 5.55 7.44 1.17
CA HIS A 575 4.82 7.53 -0.10
C HIS A 575 5.47 6.78 -1.28
N HIS A 576 6.49 5.98 -1.02
CA HIS A 576 7.03 5.09 -2.03
C HIS A 576 6.07 3.95 -2.37
N LEU A 577 6.27 3.32 -3.51
CA LEU A 577 5.56 2.10 -3.88
C LEU A 577 6.30 0.88 -3.35
N ASP A 578 5.56 -0.19 -3.12
CA ASP A 578 6.07 -1.45 -2.60
C ASP A 578 5.37 -2.69 -3.21
N PHE A 579 5.87 -3.86 -2.88
CA PHE A 579 5.33 -5.16 -3.32
C PHE A 579 4.34 -5.78 -2.32
N TYR A 580 3.83 -5.03 -1.37
CA TYR A 580 2.84 -5.51 -0.40
C TYR A 580 1.52 -5.95 -1.07
N GLY A 581 1.29 -5.50 -2.30
CA GLY A 581 0.15 -5.85 -3.13
C GLY A 581 -0.09 -7.36 -3.27
N MET A 582 0.96 -8.21 -3.20
CA MET A 582 0.79 -9.67 -3.23
C MET A 582 0.02 -10.19 -2.00
N ALA A 583 0.31 -9.65 -0.82
CA ALA A 583 -0.40 -10.02 0.41
C ALA A 583 -1.84 -9.49 0.42
N ILE A 584 -2.03 -8.26 -0.02
CA ILE A 584 -3.38 -7.68 -0.16
C ILE A 584 -4.21 -8.49 -1.15
N ALA A 585 -3.61 -8.92 -2.25
CA ALA A 585 -4.29 -9.73 -3.26
C ALA A 585 -4.84 -11.03 -2.67
N TYR A 586 -4.08 -11.71 -1.81
CA TYR A 586 -4.58 -12.91 -1.12
C TYR A 586 -5.81 -12.62 -0.26
N GLU A 587 -5.80 -11.55 0.53
CA GLU A 587 -6.94 -11.16 1.37
C GLU A 587 -8.15 -10.73 0.52
N PHE A 588 -7.94 -10.02 -0.58
CA PHE A 588 -9.00 -9.66 -1.52
C PHE A 588 -9.62 -10.88 -2.19
N LEU A 589 -8.83 -11.89 -2.53
CA LEU A 589 -9.33 -13.16 -3.06
C LEU A 589 -10.15 -13.92 -2.03
N ARG A 590 -9.74 -13.94 -0.75
CA ARG A 590 -10.55 -14.51 0.34
C ARG A 590 -11.89 -13.78 0.46
N TYR A 591 -11.85 -12.44 0.48
CA TYR A 591 -13.06 -11.62 0.58
C TYR A 591 -13.99 -11.85 -0.63
N ALA A 592 -13.45 -11.84 -1.85
CA ALA A 592 -14.21 -12.12 -3.08
C ALA A 592 -14.80 -13.52 -3.08
N HIS A 593 -14.08 -14.52 -2.60
CA HIS A 593 -14.57 -15.89 -2.48
C HIS A 593 -15.82 -16.00 -1.59
N TRP A 594 -15.80 -15.32 -0.44
CA TRP A 594 -16.92 -15.39 0.51
C TRP A 594 -18.11 -14.51 0.13
N THR A 595 -17.88 -13.42 -0.56
CA THR A 595 -18.93 -12.44 -0.92
C THR A 595 -19.46 -12.58 -2.35
N GLY A 596 -18.68 -13.17 -3.25
CA GLY A 596 -18.95 -13.18 -4.69
C GLY A 596 -18.66 -11.84 -5.38
N ASP A 597 -18.03 -10.88 -4.68
CA ASP A 597 -17.71 -9.56 -5.24
C ASP A 597 -16.49 -9.62 -6.16
N MET A 598 -16.73 -9.68 -7.46
CA MET A 598 -15.68 -9.81 -8.48
C MET A 598 -14.78 -8.57 -8.59
N PHE A 599 -15.20 -7.40 -8.10
CA PHE A 599 -14.37 -6.22 -8.10
C PHE A 599 -13.05 -6.44 -7.34
N TYR A 600 -13.11 -7.06 -6.17
CA TYR A 600 -11.91 -7.36 -5.37
C TYR A 600 -11.03 -8.44 -6.02
N GLN A 601 -11.63 -9.39 -6.75
CA GLN A 601 -10.85 -10.35 -7.53
C GLN A 601 -10.09 -9.66 -8.68
N GLU A 602 -10.69 -8.69 -9.36
CA GLU A 602 -10.02 -7.91 -10.40
C GLU A 602 -8.89 -7.05 -9.83
N GLN A 603 -9.10 -6.40 -8.68
CA GLN A 603 -8.06 -5.65 -7.98
C GLN A 603 -6.91 -6.57 -7.52
N ALA A 604 -7.23 -7.76 -7.02
CA ALA A 604 -6.22 -8.77 -6.67
C ALA A 604 -5.36 -9.16 -7.87
N LYS A 605 -6.00 -9.45 -9.01
CA LYS A 605 -5.28 -9.80 -10.25
C LYS A 605 -4.35 -8.69 -10.70
N LEU A 606 -4.79 -7.43 -10.62
CA LEU A 606 -3.98 -6.27 -10.96
C LEU A 606 -2.71 -6.20 -10.11
N MET A 607 -2.82 -6.40 -8.79
CA MET A 607 -1.69 -6.38 -7.86
C MET A 607 -0.75 -7.58 -8.06
N ILE A 608 -1.30 -8.78 -8.27
CA ILE A 608 -0.51 -10.00 -8.56
C ILE A 608 0.39 -9.76 -9.77
N GLU A 609 -0.17 -9.27 -10.88
CA GLU A 609 0.58 -9.00 -12.11
C GLU A 609 1.67 -7.93 -11.89
N ALA A 610 1.38 -6.88 -11.12
CA ALA A 610 2.36 -5.83 -10.82
C ALA A 610 3.55 -6.34 -10.01
N CYS A 611 3.34 -7.31 -9.12
CA CYS A 611 4.39 -7.90 -8.28
C CYS A 611 5.40 -8.78 -9.04
N ARG A 612 5.20 -9.01 -10.34
CA ARG A 612 6.17 -9.74 -11.19
C ARG A 612 7.35 -8.88 -11.64
N GLN A 613 7.29 -7.57 -11.48
CA GLN A 613 8.30 -6.63 -11.94
C GLN A 613 9.53 -6.58 -11.01
N LEU A 614 10.65 -6.10 -11.55
CA LEU A 614 11.88 -5.79 -10.80
C LEU A 614 12.37 -6.94 -9.90
N VAL A 615 12.37 -8.15 -10.41
CA VAL A 615 13.02 -9.29 -9.75
C VAL A 615 14.42 -9.45 -10.32
N ALA A 616 15.43 -9.48 -9.46
CA ALA A 616 16.79 -9.79 -9.88
C ALA A 616 16.87 -11.24 -10.39
N THR A 617 17.41 -11.42 -11.60
CA THR A 617 17.50 -12.72 -12.28
C THR A 617 18.96 -13.09 -12.56
N GLU A 618 19.21 -14.29 -13.08
CA GLU A 618 20.55 -14.72 -13.51
C GLU A 618 21.13 -13.83 -14.62
N THR A 619 20.28 -13.17 -15.40
CA THR A 619 20.69 -12.34 -16.55
C THR A 619 20.59 -10.83 -16.29
N ASP A 620 19.86 -10.41 -15.28
CA ASP A 620 19.71 -9.01 -14.84
C ASP A 620 19.60 -8.95 -13.31
N GLN A 621 20.67 -8.63 -12.63
CA GLN A 621 20.75 -8.52 -11.18
C GLN A 621 20.32 -7.15 -10.66
N LEU A 622 19.69 -6.30 -11.49
CA LEU A 622 19.24 -4.97 -11.11
C LEU A 622 20.34 -4.05 -10.55
N GLY A 623 21.56 -4.20 -11.08
CA GLY A 623 22.73 -3.44 -10.62
C GLY A 623 23.42 -4.00 -9.38
N ARG A 624 23.03 -5.20 -8.94
CA ARG A 624 23.65 -5.97 -7.83
C ARG A 624 24.50 -7.11 -8.38
N ASP A 625 24.96 -8.02 -7.53
CA ASP A 625 25.67 -9.23 -7.92
C ASP A 625 24.77 -10.49 -7.88
N GLU A 626 25.34 -11.65 -8.15
CA GLU A 626 24.59 -12.92 -8.23
C GLU A 626 23.98 -13.38 -6.90
N THR A 627 24.45 -12.87 -5.76
CA THR A 627 23.88 -13.19 -4.44
C THR A 627 22.49 -12.58 -4.24
N TYR A 628 22.15 -11.58 -5.06
CA TYR A 628 20.86 -10.91 -5.06
C TYR A 628 19.80 -11.56 -5.96
N ILE A 629 20.08 -12.68 -6.64
CA ILE A 629 19.06 -13.35 -7.47
C ILE A 629 17.79 -13.58 -6.61
N GLY A 630 16.65 -13.09 -7.11
CA GLY A 630 15.35 -13.09 -6.44
C GLY A 630 15.03 -11.85 -5.60
N TRP A 631 16.00 -10.94 -5.45
CA TRP A 631 15.76 -9.65 -4.80
C TRP A 631 14.75 -8.80 -5.56
N GLN A 632 13.92 -8.10 -4.82
CA GLN A 632 13.10 -6.98 -5.24
C GLN A 632 13.34 -5.83 -4.26
N PRO A 633 13.47 -4.58 -4.72
CA PRO A 633 13.69 -3.43 -3.84
C PRO A 633 12.47 -3.17 -2.96
N GLU A 634 12.70 -2.72 -1.73
CA GLU A 634 11.61 -2.31 -0.86
C GLU A 634 10.99 -0.99 -1.31
N GLN A 635 11.84 -0.02 -1.67
CA GLN A 635 11.39 1.31 -2.03
C GLN A 635 11.45 1.54 -3.54
N LEU A 636 10.30 1.87 -4.11
CA LEU A 636 10.14 2.29 -5.50
C LEU A 636 9.73 3.76 -5.49
N ASN A 637 10.72 4.64 -5.58
CA ASN A 637 10.53 6.09 -5.42
C ASN A 637 10.00 6.71 -6.72
N HIS A 638 8.72 6.51 -7.01
CA HIS A 638 8.07 7.05 -8.20
C HIS A 638 7.91 8.58 -8.17
N THR A 639 8.13 9.18 -7.00
CA THR A 639 8.08 10.63 -6.80
C THR A 639 9.35 11.15 -6.13
N THR A 640 9.39 12.44 -5.80
CA THR A 640 10.48 13.07 -5.05
C THR A 640 10.22 13.09 -3.53
N TRP A 641 9.15 12.48 -3.03
CA TRP A 641 8.79 12.54 -1.62
C TRP A 641 9.65 11.64 -0.74
N GLU A 642 10.10 10.52 -1.25
CA GLU A 642 10.99 9.62 -0.54
C GLU A 642 12.40 9.71 -1.09
N TYR A 643 13.37 9.66 -0.19
CA TYR A 643 14.75 9.33 -0.49
C TYR A 643 15.35 8.66 0.74
N PHE A 644 16.14 7.64 0.50
CA PHE A 644 16.81 6.92 1.56
C PHE A 644 18.31 6.87 1.24
N ASN A 645 19.16 7.15 2.26
CA ASN A 645 20.61 7.14 2.13
C ASN A 645 21.19 8.04 1.04
N ARG A 646 20.41 9.01 0.56
CA ARG A 646 20.84 9.98 -0.44
C ARG A 646 20.64 11.38 0.08
N THR A 647 21.46 12.29 -0.41
CA THR A 647 21.43 13.70 0.03
C THR A 647 20.30 14.50 -0.58
N HIS A 648 19.58 13.93 -1.56
CA HIS A 648 18.48 14.58 -2.26
C HIS A 648 17.46 13.54 -2.76
N ALA A 649 16.22 13.97 -2.83
CA ALA A 649 15.12 13.18 -3.35
C ALA A 649 15.30 12.92 -4.85
N MET A 650 15.05 11.66 -5.28
CA MET A 650 15.20 11.25 -6.68
C MET A 650 13.94 10.55 -7.17
N GLN A 651 13.26 11.17 -8.13
CA GLN A 651 12.13 10.54 -8.79
C GLN A 651 12.59 9.44 -9.76
N GLY A 652 11.87 8.31 -9.73
CA GLY A 652 12.15 7.19 -10.62
C GLY A 652 13.33 6.32 -10.19
N TYR A 653 13.62 6.30 -8.90
CA TYR A 653 14.72 5.55 -8.31
C TYR A 653 14.18 4.39 -7.45
N TYR A 654 14.93 3.27 -7.37
CA TYR A 654 14.62 2.15 -6.48
C TYR A 654 15.83 1.74 -5.67
N ASP A 655 15.61 1.33 -4.43
CA ASP A 655 16.67 0.83 -3.55
C ASP A 655 16.10 0.00 -2.38
N ILE A 656 16.96 -0.31 -1.44
CA ILE A 656 16.75 -0.96 -0.16
C ILE A 656 16.44 -2.45 -0.31
N ASP A 657 17.29 -3.24 0.34
CA ASP A 657 17.13 -4.68 0.47
C ASP A 657 16.62 -5.00 1.88
N ILE A 658 15.36 -5.37 1.98
CA ILE A 658 14.77 -5.85 3.23
C ILE A 658 14.05 -7.17 3.00
N ALA A 659 14.30 -8.13 3.87
CA ALA A 659 13.85 -9.51 3.76
C ALA A 659 12.34 -9.65 3.63
N TRP A 660 11.54 -8.76 4.25
CA TRP A 660 10.08 -8.85 4.23
C TRP A 660 9.52 -8.91 2.81
N VAL A 661 10.13 -8.18 1.86
CA VAL A 661 9.68 -8.18 0.45
C VAL A 661 9.73 -9.59 -0.13
N THR A 662 10.83 -10.30 0.12
CA THR A 662 10.98 -11.69 -0.35
C THR A 662 10.04 -12.63 0.38
N VAL A 663 10.03 -12.57 1.71
CA VAL A 663 9.26 -13.49 2.56
C VAL A 663 7.77 -13.32 2.35
N LEU A 664 7.26 -12.09 2.46
CA LEU A 664 5.83 -11.82 2.38
C LEU A 664 5.27 -12.14 0.98
N THR A 665 5.99 -11.76 -0.08
CA THR A 665 5.51 -12.02 -1.44
C THR A 665 5.54 -13.50 -1.78
N LEU A 666 6.58 -14.24 -1.35
CA LEU A 666 6.68 -15.69 -1.55
C LEU A 666 5.56 -16.44 -0.80
N GLY A 667 5.35 -16.12 0.47
CA GLY A 667 4.31 -16.75 1.28
C GLY A 667 2.90 -16.49 0.74
N SER A 668 2.63 -15.25 0.35
CA SER A 668 1.34 -14.90 -0.26
C SER A 668 1.14 -15.61 -1.60
N TYR A 669 2.18 -15.71 -2.44
CA TYR A 669 2.14 -16.48 -3.67
C TYR A 669 1.79 -17.96 -3.42
N GLN A 670 2.40 -18.60 -2.42
CA GLN A 670 2.10 -20.00 -2.07
C GLN A 670 0.65 -20.17 -1.64
N LEU A 671 0.11 -19.25 -0.84
CA LEU A 671 -1.30 -19.27 -0.43
C LEU A 671 -2.26 -19.08 -1.62
N ILE A 672 -1.91 -18.19 -2.57
CA ILE A 672 -2.67 -17.99 -3.81
C ILE A 672 -2.61 -19.25 -4.68
N LEU A 673 -1.42 -19.84 -4.84
CA LEU A 673 -1.24 -21.07 -5.62
C LEU A 673 -2.06 -22.23 -5.03
N GLU A 674 -2.13 -22.36 -3.72
CA GLU A 674 -2.88 -23.41 -3.03
C GLU A 674 -4.40 -23.23 -3.15
N LYS A 675 -4.90 -22.00 -2.95
CA LYS A 675 -6.34 -21.74 -2.82
C LYS A 675 -7.00 -21.14 -4.07
N PHE A 676 -6.26 -20.42 -4.88
CA PHE A 676 -6.74 -19.66 -6.03
C PHE A 676 -5.82 -19.82 -7.26
N PRO A 677 -5.44 -21.05 -7.68
CA PRO A 677 -4.39 -21.27 -8.69
C PRO A 677 -4.68 -20.58 -10.01
N SER A 678 -5.95 -20.43 -10.40
CA SER A 678 -6.34 -19.74 -11.64
C SER A 678 -5.92 -18.27 -11.71
N MET A 679 -5.58 -17.65 -10.58
CA MET A 679 -5.08 -16.27 -10.55
C MET A 679 -3.63 -16.15 -11.03
N LEU A 680 -2.89 -17.27 -11.08
CA LEU A 680 -1.49 -17.37 -11.52
C LEU A 680 -1.34 -18.01 -12.90
N GLU A 681 -2.45 -18.26 -13.61
CA GLU A 681 -2.42 -18.74 -15.00
C GLU A 681 -2.03 -17.59 -15.94
N GLU A 682 -1.07 -17.87 -16.89
CA GLU A 682 -0.52 -16.87 -17.83
C GLU A 682 -1.49 -16.52 -18.98
#